data_e05daf4842c64dfbea5e48dac4b862ed
#
_entry.id   e05daf4842c64dfbea5e48dac4b862ed
#
_cell.length_a   1.000
_cell.length_b   1.000
_cell.length_c   1.000
_cell.angle_alpha   90.00
_cell.angle_beta   90.00
_cell.angle_gamma   90.00
#
_symmetry.space_group_name_H-M   'P 1'
#
loop_
_entity.id
_entity.type
_entity.pdbx_description
1 polymer ?
#
loop_
_entity_poly.entity_id
_entity_poly.type
_entity_poly.pdbx_seq_one_letter_code
_entity_poly.pdbx_strand_id
1 'polypeptide(L)'
;MKISKLKTFFFVLPCFLCLIGNSTYASSVIQQEINSGWMLKQVRGNNWYPATVPGVVHTDLMNNGIIEDPYFRLNERGVQWVDKEDWEYKTTLAVTQEIFEKDNIELYFKGLDTYADVYLNDSLVLKANNMFREWRTNVKQLLRLGNNELRIYFHSPIKMDIPKFDAIKYQIDAGNDQSENGGVFNKKVSVFARKAGYHYGWDWGPRLVTSGVWRPAYIVGWNNVRLDNIYYRQEEINAKQAQIKAIAEIVADRDGVVELTVSADGVKNSWTKNASVKKGRNTVEIPVTLQNPRLWWSNGLGEAYRYQFTAKASMNGNSDIKTDKLGLRKLEVIRDKDAAGTTFYFRLNGVNVFAKGANYIPQDNFLNRVTPERHKKTILDAVNANMNMLRIWGGGIYEDDVFYDLCDEYGIMIWQDFMFACSTYPMNPEMLENIHQEAADNIIRLRNHACIALWCGNNENHTAWFNWGWISRYEKMGVLAELRKDYKDVFHDLLPQAVEKYDPVRFYWPSSPYGGNPDAKCETGQPNWNPNGDAHYWGVWHGKDSIANFNVIKARFFSEYGFQSFPEYQSILKYAPEERDHDIYSDVMMAHQRGGSHANRLIEWYLLNEYRKPLNFKSFLYLGQLLQGDAIRTAIEAHRRDMPYCMGTLFWQHNDCWPVASWSSRDYYGRWKAQHYFSRKAYGDILVSPVAKDNNIEVYIVSDRLKAVKGKLFIRVMDLKGNILSKYEKNVVLPANTSQSQFSVAIESIIKDKRRNEIVINARFIENGKTEAVSANYFLTRYKDIDFPKTVITKKTAIAKDGFDVTLESSVFARGVFLCIDGLDNFFSDNYFDLLPNEPVTIHVTSSLSKAEFDRQLQVISISDAY
;
A
#
# COMPACT_ATOMS: atom_id res chain seq x y z
N MET A 1 -47.16 12.47 41.16
CA MET A 1 -48.57 12.91 40.80
C MET A 1 -48.45 14.19 39.91
N LYS A 2 -49.09 14.15 38.74
CA LYS A 2 -49.19 15.14 37.67
C LYS A 2 -48.07 15.25 36.64
N ILE A 3 -48.38 14.54 35.56
CA ILE A 3 -47.84 14.58 34.19
C ILE A 3 -48.38 15.87 33.53
N SER A 4 -47.49 16.70 32.95
CA SER A 4 -47.90 17.76 32.02
C SER A 4 -47.42 17.45 30.62
N LYS A 5 -48.42 17.34 29.68
CA LYS A 5 -48.25 17.07 28.26
C LYS A 5 -47.72 18.34 27.58
N LEU A 6 -46.63 18.23 26.87
CA LEU A 6 -46.16 19.22 25.88
C LEU A 6 -46.68 18.80 24.49
N LYS A 7 -47.49 19.67 23.88
CA LYS A 7 -48.02 19.53 22.52
C LYS A 7 -46.95 19.92 21.51
N THR A 8 -46.55 19.01 20.64
CA THR A 8 -45.71 19.26 19.48
C THR A 8 -46.58 19.81 18.35
N PHE A 9 -46.28 21.04 17.92
CA PHE A 9 -46.86 21.62 16.72
C PHE A 9 -46.05 21.20 15.51
N PHE A 10 -46.68 20.45 14.59
CA PHE A 10 -46.14 20.19 13.26
C PHE A 10 -46.44 21.38 12.36
N PHE A 11 -45.37 22.09 11.92
CA PHE A 11 -45.44 23.00 10.78
C PHE A 11 -45.24 22.20 9.50
N VAL A 12 -46.30 22.03 8.71
CA VAL A 12 -46.23 21.47 7.35
C VAL A 12 -45.86 22.63 6.42
N LEU A 13 -44.63 22.65 5.96
CA LEU A 13 -44.20 23.50 4.84
C LEU A 13 -44.49 22.75 3.52
N PRO A 14 -45.20 23.32 2.55
CA PRO A 14 -45.36 22.67 1.25
C PRO A 14 -44.06 22.82 0.47
N CYS A 15 -43.28 21.70 0.36
CA CYS A 15 -42.21 21.60 -0.59
C CYS A 15 -42.78 21.58 -2.02
N PHE A 16 -42.59 22.65 -2.76
CA PHE A 16 -42.74 22.64 -4.22
C PHE A 16 -41.64 21.73 -4.80
N LEU A 17 -41.98 20.49 -5.11
CA LEU A 17 -41.11 19.61 -5.91
C LEU A 17 -41.06 20.21 -7.35
N CYS A 18 -40.01 20.93 -7.68
CA CYS A 18 -39.60 21.04 -9.07
C CYS A 18 -39.19 19.65 -9.58
N LEU A 19 -40.08 18.99 -10.27
CA LEU A 19 -39.77 17.80 -11.10
C LEU A 19 -38.87 18.27 -12.27
N ILE A 20 -37.58 18.41 -12.01
CA ILE A 20 -36.57 18.31 -13.07
C ILE A 20 -36.52 16.82 -13.39
N GLY A 21 -37.08 16.43 -14.52
CA GLY A 21 -37.06 15.08 -15.05
C GLY A 21 -35.59 14.64 -15.33
N ASN A 22 -34.92 14.17 -14.31
CA ASN A 22 -33.78 13.28 -14.52
C ASN A 22 -34.38 11.96 -15.00
N SER A 23 -34.33 11.71 -16.29
CA SER A 23 -34.55 10.37 -16.82
C SER A 23 -33.45 9.49 -16.23
N THR A 24 -33.74 8.81 -15.14
CA THR A 24 -32.87 7.75 -14.61
C THR A 24 -32.83 6.66 -15.68
N TYR A 25 -31.76 6.65 -16.43
CA TYR A 25 -31.47 5.54 -17.34
C TYR A 25 -31.26 4.27 -16.48
N ALA A 26 -32.14 3.30 -16.60
CA ALA A 26 -31.98 1.99 -15.96
C ALA A 26 -31.28 1.03 -16.93
N SER A 27 -30.29 0.30 -16.44
CA SER A 27 -29.70 -0.84 -17.18
C SER A 27 -30.74 -1.96 -17.27
N SER A 28 -30.84 -2.61 -18.43
CA SER A 28 -31.60 -3.84 -18.60
C SER A 28 -30.83 -5.11 -18.28
N VAL A 29 -29.55 -4.97 -17.95
CA VAL A 29 -28.72 -6.03 -17.40
C VAL A 29 -29.06 -6.17 -15.92
N ILE A 30 -29.36 -7.40 -15.48
CA ILE A 30 -29.61 -7.71 -14.08
C ILE A 30 -28.40 -8.39 -13.51
N GLN A 31 -27.92 -7.92 -12.38
CA GLN A 31 -26.83 -8.54 -11.64
C GLN A 31 -27.30 -8.79 -10.20
N GLN A 32 -27.26 -10.04 -9.78
CA GLN A 32 -27.59 -10.45 -8.40
C GLN A 32 -26.34 -11.09 -7.77
N GLU A 33 -25.95 -10.60 -6.60
CA GLU A 33 -24.84 -11.17 -5.83
C GLU A 33 -25.24 -12.50 -5.20
N ILE A 34 -24.32 -13.46 -5.19
CA ILE A 34 -24.49 -14.79 -4.61
C ILE A 34 -23.69 -14.85 -3.31
N ASN A 35 -24.18 -14.19 -2.26
CA ASN A 35 -23.46 -13.99 -1.00
C ASN A 35 -24.09 -14.66 0.22
N SER A 36 -25.18 -15.43 0.07
CA SER A 36 -25.91 -16.00 1.20
C SER A 36 -26.12 -17.50 1.07
N GLY A 37 -26.38 -18.16 2.22
CA GLY A 37 -26.70 -19.58 2.29
C GLY A 37 -25.53 -20.52 1.98
N TRP A 38 -24.31 -20.01 1.98
CA TRP A 38 -23.14 -20.83 1.73
C TRP A 38 -22.81 -21.77 2.89
N MET A 39 -22.37 -22.95 2.53
CA MET A 39 -21.89 -24.00 3.43
C MET A 39 -20.54 -24.49 2.96
N LEU A 40 -19.65 -24.80 3.91
CA LEU A 40 -18.30 -25.34 3.71
C LEU A 40 -18.22 -26.77 4.21
N LYS A 41 -17.47 -27.61 3.53
CA LYS A 41 -17.13 -28.97 3.97
C LYS A 41 -15.70 -29.33 3.57
N GLN A 42 -14.95 -29.99 4.45
CA GLN A 42 -13.77 -30.75 4.06
C GLN A 42 -14.19 -31.95 3.22
N VAL A 43 -13.60 -32.16 2.04
CA VAL A 43 -14.06 -33.16 1.07
C VAL A 43 -14.16 -34.57 1.68
N ARG A 44 -13.18 -34.95 2.51
CA ARG A 44 -13.16 -36.24 3.21
C ARG A 44 -14.04 -36.30 4.45
N GLY A 45 -14.56 -35.15 4.89
CA GLY A 45 -15.44 -35.04 6.04
C GLY A 45 -16.91 -35.22 5.67
N ASN A 46 -17.75 -35.41 6.69
CA ASN A 46 -19.20 -35.60 6.52
C ASN A 46 -20.00 -34.34 6.88
N ASN A 47 -19.43 -33.41 7.63
CA ASN A 47 -20.14 -32.28 8.20
C ASN A 47 -20.03 -31.04 7.29
N TRP A 48 -21.18 -30.40 7.08
CA TRP A 48 -21.27 -29.08 6.46
C TRP A 48 -21.37 -28.00 7.54
N TYR A 49 -20.62 -26.92 7.37
CA TYR A 49 -20.56 -25.78 8.26
C TYR A 49 -20.99 -24.51 7.54
N PRO A 50 -21.63 -23.54 8.22
CA PRO A 50 -21.87 -22.22 7.62
C PRO A 50 -20.58 -21.60 7.08
N ALA A 51 -20.70 -20.95 5.90
CA ALA A 51 -19.60 -20.28 5.24
C ALA A 51 -19.98 -18.87 4.81
N THR A 52 -18.99 -18.04 4.62
CA THR A 52 -19.14 -16.65 4.17
C THR A 52 -18.55 -16.48 2.77
N VAL A 53 -19.27 -15.79 1.87
CA VAL A 53 -18.78 -15.41 0.54
C VAL A 53 -19.09 -13.93 0.31
N PRO A 54 -18.08 -13.10 0.00
CA PRO A 54 -16.64 -13.45 -0.13
C PRO A 54 -16.02 -13.97 1.16
N GLY A 55 -15.14 -14.98 1.03
CA GLY A 55 -14.50 -15.61 2.18
C GLY A 55 -13.43 -16.62 1.82
N VAL A 56 -12.74 -17.10 2.84
CA VAL A 56 -11.74 -18.16 2.72
C VAL A 56 -11.94 -19.23 3.79
N VAL A 57 -11.51 -20.45 3.51
CA VAL A 57 -11.66 -21.62 4.38
C VAL A 57 -11.24 -21.34 5.82
N HIS A 58 -10.10 -20.70 6.04
CA HIS A 58 -9.58 -20.42 7.38
C HIS A 58 -10.53 -19.57 8.22
N THR A 59 -11.12 -18.52 7.64
CA THR A 59 -12.07 -17.67 8.37
C THR A 59 -13.36 -18.40 8.69
N ASP A 60 -13.83 -19.27 7.80
CA ASP A 60 -15.01 -20.07 8.05
C ASP A 60 -14.76 -21.14 9.13
N LEU A 61 -13.57 -21.77 9.13
CA LEU A 61 -13.19 -22.71 10.19
C LEU A 61 -13.09 -22.02 11.57
N MET A 62 -12.54 -20.80 11.63
CA MET A 62 -12.51 -20.01 12.86
C MET A 62 -13.92 -19.65 13.34
N ASN A 63 -14.79 -19.17 12.44
CA ASN A 63 -16.16 -18.78 12.77
C ASN A 63 -16.99 -19.96 13.31
N ASN A 64 -16.63 -21.17 12.92
CA ASN A 64 -17.27 -22.41 13.40
C ASN A 64 -16.54 -23.07 14.59
N GLY A 65 -15.49 -22.43 15.13
CA GLY A 65 -14.74 -22.94 16.28
C GLY A 65 -13.93 -24.21 16.01
N ILE A 66 -13.60 -24.49 14.75
CA ILE A 66 -12.83 -25.69 14.34
C ILE A 66 -11.33 -25.44 14.48
N ILE A 67 -10.89 -24.21 14.21
CA ILE A 67 -9.53 -23.75 14.46
C ILE A 67 -9.56 -22.48 15.32
N GLU A 68 -8.51 -22.27 16.08
CA GLU A 68 -8.28 -21.02 16.81
C GLU A 68 -7.70 -19.95 15.90
N ASP A 69 -7.71 -18.67 16.35
CA ASP A 69 -7.13 -17.57 15.59
C ASP A 69 -5.62 -17.80 15.39
N PRO A 70 -5.15 -17.97 14.14
CA PRO A 70 -3.73 -18.18 13.84
C PRO A 70 -2.82 -17.02 14.26
N TYR A 71 -3.38 -15.83 14.49
CA TYR A 71 -2.63 -14.64 14.88
C TYR A 71 -2.35 -14.57 16.37
N PHE A 72 -2.95 -15.46 17.17
CA PHE A 72 -2.73 -15.51 18.61
C PHE A 72 -1.61 -16.50 18.96
N ARG A 73 -0.57 -16.00 19.61
CA ARG A 73 0.59 -16.76 20.11
C ARG A 73 1.22 -17.66 19.03
N LEU A 74 1.10 -18.97 19.18
CA LEU A 74 1.70 -20.00 18.30
C LEU A 74 0.67 -20.73 17.43
N ASN A 75 -0.57 -20.23 17.37
CA ASN A 75 -1.67 -20.96 16.74
C ASN A 75 -1.49 -21.13 15.22
N GLU A 76 -0.69 -20.28 14.56
CA GLU A 76 -0.29 -20.47 13.15
C GLU A 76 0.23 -21.90 12.90
N ARG A 77 0.98 -22.45 13.84
CA ARG A 77 1.55 -23.81 13.72
C ARG A 77 0.49 -24.90 13.69
N GLY A 78 -0.62 -24.71 14.41
CA GLY A 78 -1.72 -25.67 14.54
C GLY A 78 -2.63 -25.75 13.32
N VAL A 79 -2.58 -24.78 12.41
CA VAL A 79 -3.50 -24.70 11.26
C VAL A 79 -2.85 -25.09 9.92
N GLN A 80 -1.59 -25.56 9.92
CA GLN A 80 -0.84 -25.93 8.71
C GLN A 80 -1.39 -27.17 7.97
N TRP A 81 -2.41 -27.81 8.49
CA TRP A 81 -3.11 -28.92 7.83
C TRP A 81 -4.17 -28.43 6.82
N VAL A 82 -4.69 -27.22 6.99
CA VAL A 82 -5.83 -26.69 6.23
C VAL A 82 -5.53 -26.61 4.73
N ASP A 83 -4.33 -26.16 4.35
CA ASP A 83 -3.91 -26.04 2.96
C ASP A 83 -3.64 -27.39 2.25
N LYS A 84 -3.56 -28.48 3.00
CA LYS A 84 -3.35 -29.85 2.49
C LYS A 84 -4.62 -30.62 2.26
N GLU A 85 -5.77 -30.01 2.56
CA GLU A 85 -7.08 -30.60 2.33
C GLU A 85 -7.80 -29.94 1.15
N ASP A 86 -8.67 -30.73 0.53
CA ASP A 86 -9.58 -30.23 -0.49
C ASP A 86 -10.90 -29.82 0.18
N TRP A 87 -11.52 -28.75 -0.34
CA TRP A 87 -12.69 -28.16 0.29
C TRP A 87 -13.84 -28.02 -0.70
N GLU A 88 -15.06 -28.14 -0.23
CA GLU A 88 -16.26 -27.88 -1.00
C GLU A 88 -17.06 -26.74 -0.38
N TYR A 89 -17.45 -25.79 -1.22
CA TYR A 89 -18.44 -24.77 -0.94
C TYR A 89 -19.73 -25.10 -1.69
N LYS A 90 -20.89 -24.87 -1.10
CA LYS A 90 -22.17 -24.96 -1.81
C LYS A 90 -23.18 -23.95 -1.30
N THR A 91 -24.08 -23.55 -2.19
CA THR A 91 -25.25 -22.74 -1.85
C THR A 91 -26.43 -23.10 -2.75
N THR A 92 -27.61 -22.68 -2.35
CA THR A 92 -28.81 -22.72 -3.20
C THR A 92 -28.96 -21.39 -3.90
N LEU A 93 -28.74 -21.38 -5.21
CA LEU A 93 -28.91 -20.21 -6.07
C LEU A 93 -30.39 -20.10 -6.45
N ALA A 94 -31.10 -19.13 -5.88
CA ALA A 94 -32.48 -18.82 -6.24
C ALA A 94 -32.51 -17.93 -7.48
N VAL A 95 -33.01 -18.50 -8.60
CA VAL A 95 -33.13 -17.76 -9.88
C VAL A 95 -34.57 -17.22 -10.00
N THR A 96 -34.68 -15.89 -10.06
CA THR A 96 -35.95 -15.20 -10.23
C THR A 96 -36.49 -15.34 -11.66
N GLN A 97 -37.79 -15.13 -11.85
CA GLN A 97 -38.43 -15.13 -13.18
C GLN A 97 -37.75 -14.11 -14.10
N GLU A 98 -37.44 -12.92 -13.57
CA GLU A 98 -36.82 -11.84 -14.33
C GLU A 98 -35.41 -12.18 -14.87
N ILE A 99 -34.60 -12.88 -14.10
CA ILE A 99 -33.30 -13.41 -14.56
C ILE A 99 -33.50 -14.55 -15.52
N PHE A 100 -34.40 -15.49 -15.19
CA PHE A 100 -34.66 -16.70 -16.00
C PHE A 100 -35.12 -16.37 -17.43
N GLU A 101 -35.85 -15.29 -17.62
CA GLU A 101 -36.38 -14.84 -18.93
C GLU A 101 -35.29 -14.17 -19.81
N LYS A 102 -34.09 -13.87 -19.29
CA LYS A 102 -33.01 -13.31 -20.10
C LYS A 102 -32.42 -14.34 -21.08
N ASP A 103 -32.09 -13.88 -22.27
CA ASP A 103 -31.52 -14.74 -23.32
C ASP A 103 -30.14 -15.25 -22.97
N ASN A 104 -29.36 -14.43 -22.24
CA ASN A 104 -28.02 -14.73 -21.77
C ASN A 104 -27.97 -14.68 -20.26
N ILE A 105 -27.49 -15.76 -19.63
CA ILE A 105 -27.32 -15.82 -18.17
C ILE A 105 -25.94 -16.40 -17.88
N GLU A 106 -25.15 -15.65 -17.12
CA GLU A 106 -23.77 -16.00 -16.79
C GLU A 106 -23.59 -16.13 -15.27
N LEU A 107 -22.81 -17.11 -14.84
CA LEU A 107 -22.13 -17.03 -13.54
C LEU A 107 -20.87 -16.20 -13.72
N TYR A 108 -20.63 -15.28 -12.79
CA TYR A 108 -19.50 -14.37 -12.80
C TYR A 108 -18.82 -14.34 -11.43
N PHE A 109 -17.57 -14.78 -11.35
CA PHE A 109 -16.73 -14.75 -10.16
C PHE A 109 -15.62 -13.73 -10.34
N LYS A 110 -15.53 -12.75 -9.45
CA LYS A 110 -14.44 -11.77 -9.45
C LYS A 110 -13.11 -12.34 -8.95
N GLY A 111 -13.13 -13.53 -8.32
CA GLY A 111 -11.91 -14.21 -7.88
C GLY A 111 -12.21 -15.54 -7.20
N LEU A 112 -11.53 -16.60 -7.62
CA LEU A 112 -11.54 -17.93 -7.01
C LEU A 112 -10.10 -18.28 -6.59
N ASP A 113 -9.88 -18.61 -5.33
CA ASP A 113 -8.57 -18.90 -4.77
C ASP A 113 -8.43 -20.41 -4.50
N THR A 114 -7.77 -21.14 -5.37
CA THR A 114 -7.06 -20.86 -6.63
C THR A 114 -7.48 -21.89 -7.69
N TYR A 115 -7.34 -23.20 -7.40
CA TYR A 115 -7.77 -24.29 -8.26
C TYR A 115 -9.19 -24.68 -7.89
N ALA A 116 -10.14 -24.37 -8.75
CA ALA A 116 -11.55 -24.58 -8.45
C ALA A 116 -12.32 -25.18 -9.64
N ASP A 117 -13.11 -26.23 -9.35
CA ASP A 117 -14.09 -26.78 -10.26
C ASP A 117 -15.49 -26.32 -9.83
N VAL A 118 -16.19 -25.56 -10.69
CA VAL A 118 -17.53 -25.02 -10.41
C VAL A 118 -18.59 -25.89 -11.07
N TYR A 119 -19.57 -26.31 -10.27
CA TYR A 119 -20.69 -27.14 -10.71
C TYR A 119 -22.01 -26.42 -10.51
N LEU A 120 -22.87 -26.47 -11.52
CA LEU A 120 -24.26 -26.03 -11.44
C LEU A 120 -25.18 -27.22 -11.70
N ASN A 121 -26.04 -27.56 -10.76
CA ASN A 121 -26.93 -28.74 -10.86
C ASN A 121 -26.16 -30.00 -11.30
N ASP A 122 -25.04 -30.31 -10.62
CA ASP A 122 -24.08 -31.41 -10.89
C ASP A 122 -23.28 -31.31 -12.20
N SER A 123 -23.56 -30.35 -13.05
CA SER A 123 -22.79 -30.16 -14.28
C SER A 123 -21.57 -29.26 -14.05
N LEU A 124 -20.40 -29.73 -14.45
CA LEU A 124 -19.16 -28.91 -14.42
C LEU A 124 -19.28 -27.78 -15.46
N VAL A 125 -19.22 -26.53 -15.02
CA VAL A 125 -19.42 -25.34 -15.87
C VAL A 125 -18.18 -24.47 -16.00
N LEU A 126 -17.22 -24.60 -15.07
CA LEU A 126 -15.99 -23.78 -15.06
C LEU A 126 -14.87 -24.47 -14.31
N LYS A 127 -13.64 -24.32 -14.78
CA LYS A 127 -12.40 -24.64 -14.05
C LYS A 127 -11.54 -23.38 -13.92
N ALA A 128 -11.13 -23.06 -12.68
CA ALA A 128 -10.24 -21.94 -12.38
C ALA A 128 -8.88 -22.46 -11.90
N ASN A 129 -7.81 -21.71 -12.24
CA ASN A 129 -6.44 -22.02 -11.84
C ASN A 129 -5.59 -20.77 -11.57
N ASN A 130 -6.26 -19.64 -11.27
CA ASN A 130 -5.62 -18.34 -11.04
C ASN A 130 -6.52 -17.47 -10.13
N MET A 131 -6.03 -17.06 -8.96
CA MET A 131 -6.82 -16.24 -8.03
C MET A 131 -7.00 -14.78 -8.48
N PHE A 132 -6.17 -14.29 -9.38
CA PHE A 132 -6.14 -12.90 -9.81
C PHE A 132 -7.04 -12.60 -11.02
N ARG A 133 -7.65 -13.63 -11.60
CA ARG A 133 -8.51 -13.53 -12.78
C ARG A 133 -9.99 -13.43 -12.40
N GLU A 134 -10.74 -12.82 -13.29
CA GLU A 134 -12.21 -12.86 -13.32
C GLU A 134 -12.69 -14.03 -14.18
N TRP A 135 -13.70 -14.73 -13.70
CA TRP A 135 -14.19 -15.96 -14.35
C TRP A 135 -15.66 -15.82 -14.71
N ARG A 136 -16.00 -16.06 -15.99
CA ARG A 136 -17.37 -16.01 -16.49
C ARG A 136 -17.69 -17.25 -17.27
N THR A 137 -18.93 -17.78 -17.09
CA THR A 137 -19.44 -18.89 -17.90
C THR A 137 -20.93 -18.75 -18.14
N ASN A 138 -21.38 -19.03 -19.38
CA ASN A 138 -22.80 -19.02 -19.68
C ASN A 138 -23.45 -20.28 -19.13
N VAL A 139 -24.55 -20.12 -18.38
CA VAL A 139 -25.24 -21.20 -17.70
C VAL A 139 -26.71 -21.31 -18.06
N LYS A 140 -27.20 -20.51 -19.02
CA LYS A 140 -28.63 -20.43 -19.41
C LYS A 140 -29.28 -21.80 -19.61
N GLN A 141 -28.57 -22.73 -20.27
CA GLN A 141 -29.09 -24.03 -20.63
C GLN A 141 -29.23 -25.02 -19.44
N LEU A 142 -28.52 -24.73 -18.34
CA LEU A 142 -28.49 -25.61 -17.15
C LEU A 142 -29.35 -25.10 -16.01
N LEU A 143 -29.82 -23.84 -16.10
CA LEU A 143 -30.58 -23.19 -15.06
C LEU A 143 -32.04 -23.66 -15.07
N ARG A 144 -32.61 -23.76 -13.86
CA ARG A 144 -34.04 -23.95 -13.58
C ARG A 144 -34.57 -22.69 -12.93
N LEU A 145 -35.83 -22.37 -13.18
CA LEU A 145 -36.54 -21.36 -12.43
C LEU A 145 -36.63 -21.77 -10.96
N GLY A 146 -36.32 -20.88 -10.04
CA GLY A 146 -36.27 -21.17 -8.61
C GLY A 146 -34.91 -21.73 -8.19
N ASN A 147 -34.90 -22.78 -7.40
CA ASN A 147 -33.71 -23.29 -6.72
C ASN A 147 -32.77 -24.11 -7.63
N ASN A 148 -31.51 -23.75 -7.64
CA ASN A 148 -30.42 -24.45 -8.28
C ASN A 148 -29.32 -24.72 -7.25
N GLU A 149 -28.61 -25.85 -7.32
CA GLU A 149 -27.42 -26.07 -6.50
C GLU A 149 -26.19 -25.50 -7.22
N LEU A 150 -25.50 -24.59 -6.56
CA LEU A 150 -24.18 -24.12 -6.96
C LEU A 150 -23.15 -24.70 -5.99
N ARG A 151 -22.21 -25.50 -6.52
CA ARG A 151 -21.16 -26.17 -5.76
C ARG A 151 -19.81 -25.86 -6.37
N ILE A 152 -18.83 -25.57 -5.50
CA ILE A 152 -17.45 -25.27 -5.91
C ILE A 152 -16.51 -26.20 -5.15
N TYR A 153 -15.73 -26.98 -5.86
CA TYR A 153 -14.70 -27.86 -5.32
C TYR A 153 -13.35 -27.14 -5.43
N PHE A 154 -12.72 -26.82 -4.31
CA PHE A 154 -11.39 -26.28 -4.24
C PHE A 154 -10.38 -27.40 -3.99
N HIS A 155 -9.48 -27.56 -4.95
CA HIS A 155 -8.33 -28.44 -4.79
C HIS A 155 -7.26 -27.74 -3.94
N SER A 156 -6.60 -28.51 -3.07
CA SER A 156 -5.45 -28.03 -2.31
C SER A 156 -4.34 -27.56 -3.26
N PRO A 157 -3.89 -26.30 -3.16
CA PRO A 157 -2.76 -25.82 -3.96
C PRO A 157 -1.50 -26.68 -3.73
N ILE A 158 -1.31 -27.16 -2.50
CA ILE A 158 -0.16 -27.98 -2.14
C ILE A 158 -0.20 -29.35 -2.86
N LYS A 159 -1.37 -30.01 -2.86
CA LYS A 159 -1.55 -31.28 -3.59
C LYS A 159 -1.39 -31.12 -5.11
N MET A 160 -1.86 -29.99 -5.65
CA MET A 160 -1.78 -29.70 -7.09
C MET A 160 -0.35 -29.39 -7.55
N ASP A 161 0.45 -28.74 -6.71
CA ASP A 161 1.73 -28.19 -7.12
C ASP A 161 2.94 -29.03 -6.72
N ILE A 162 2.84 -29.90 -5.70
CA ILE A 162 3.90 -30.87 -5.36
C ILE A 162 4.28 -31.75 -6.57
N PRO A 163 3.37 -32.32 -7.36
CA PRO A 163 3.75 -33.08 -8.55
C PRO A 163 4.49 -32.25 -9.61
N LYS A 164 4.17 -30.95 -9.74
CA LYS A 164 4.89 -30.05 -10.65
C LYS A 164 6.31 -29.80 -10.16
N PHE A 165 6.47 -29.57 -8.85
CA PHE A 165 7.80 -29.47 -8.22
C PHE A 165 8.62 -30.75 -8.42
N ASP A 166 8.03 -31.92 -8.16
CA ASP A 166 8.71 -33.22 -8.28
C ASP A 166 9.07 -33.56 -9.74
N ALA A 167 8.38 -32.98 -10.72
CA ALA A 167 8.68 -33.16 -12.15
C ALA A 167 9.91 -32.37 -12.60
N ILE A 168 10.28 -31.32 -11.90
CA ILE A 168 11.47 -30.50 -12.20
C ILE A 168 12.71 -31.20 -11.67
N LYS A 169 13.74 -31.29 -12.53
CA LYS A 169 14.98 -31.99 -12.19
C LYS A 169 16.06 -31.11 -11.55
N TYR A 170 15.72 -29.89 -11.20
CA TYR A 170 16.61 -28.89 -10.60
C TYR A 170 15.93 -28.13 -9.47
N GLN A 171 16.71 -27.55 -8.57
CA GLN A 171 16.19 -26.73 -7.48
C GLN A 171 15.82 -25.36 -8.01
N ILE A 172 14.62 -24.91 -7.66
CA ILE A 172 14.09 -23.57 -7.96
C ILE A 172 14.30 -22.64 -6.77
N ASP A 173 14.63 -21.38 -7.06
CA ASP A 173 14.55 -20.31 -6.09
C ASP A 173 13.12 -19.77 -6.04
N ALA A 174 12.43 -19.99 -4.93
CA ALA A 174 11.15 -19.39 -4.59
C ALA A 174 11.36 -18.57 -3.31
N GLY A 175 11.45 -17.25 -3.48
CA GLY A 175 11.84 -16.36 -2.41
C GLY A 175 10.85 -16.39 -1.26
N ASN A 176 11.39 -16.52 -0.05
CA ASN A 176 10.66 -16.53 1.21
C ASN A 176 9.51 -17.55 1.36
N ASP A 177 9.31 -18.48 0.42
CA ASP A 177 8.38 -19.60 0.60
C ASP A 177 8.82 -20.44 1.81
N GLN A 178 7.97 -20.51 2.81
CA GLN A 178 8.22 -21.15 4.11
C GLN A 178 7.58 -22.55 4.16
N SER A 179 7.76 -23.32 3.10
CA SER A 179 7.23 -24.71 2.98
C SER A 179 7.66 -25.63 4.12
N GLU A 180 8.84 -25.39 4.72
CA GLU A 180 9.29 -26.11 5.91
C GLU A 180 8.34 -25.93 7.11
N ASN A 181 7.79 -24.73 7.32
CA ASN A 181 6.79 -24.48 8.36
C ASN A 181 5.45 -25.16 8.07
N GLY A 182 5.15 -25.39 6.79
CA GLY A 182 4.00 -26.17 6.34
C GLY A 182 4.20 -27.67 6.39
N GLY A 183 5.39 -28.17 6.73
CA GLY A 183 5.69 -29.60 6.78
C GLY A 183 5.87 -30.26 5.42
N VAL A 184 6.10 -29.48 4.35
CA VAL A 184 6.49 -29.99 3.02
C VAL A 184 7.96 -29.69 2.71
N PHE A 185 8.69 -29.20 3.69
CA PHE A 185 10.14 -28.98 3.74
C PHE A 185 10.67 -28.17 2.56
N ASN A 186 11.58 -28.75 1.76
CA ASN A 186 12.22 -28.08 0.65
C ASN A 186 11.35 -27.97 -0.62
N LYS A 187 10.14 -28.49 -0.61
CA LYS A 187 9.22 -28.43 -1.75
C LYS A 187 8.55 -27.06 -1.80
N LYS A 188 9.28 -26.07 -2.30
CA LYS A 188 8.80 -24.71 -2.50
C LYS A 188 7.89 -24.65 -3.71
N VAL A 189 6.59 -24.51 -3.48
CA VAL A 189 5.55 -24.68 -4.52
C VAL A 189 4.86 -23.38 -4.94
N SER A 190 5.12 -22.27 -4.28
CA SER A 190 4.48 -20.98 -4.54
C SER A 190 4.57 -20.49 -6.00
N VAL A 191 5.59 -20.88 -6.73
CA VAL A 191 5.85 -20.46 -8.12
C VAL A 191 5.02 -21.19 -9.18
N PHE A 192 4.35 -22.30 -8.82
CA PHE A 192 3.55 -23.11 -9.74
C PHE A 192 2.08 -22.71 -9.79
N ALA A 193 1.61 -21.96 -8.80
CA ALA A 193 0.26 -21.40 -8.75
C ALA A 193 0.26 -19.91 -9.08
N ARG A 194 -0.74 -19.45 -9.84
CA ARG A 194 -1.03 -18.02 -9.90
C ARG A 194 -1.86 -17.63 -8.68
N LYS A 195 -1.16 -17.47 -7.57
CA LYS A 195 -1.68 -17.18 -6.24
C LYS A 195 -0.73 -16.20 -5.53
N ALA A 196 -1.26 -15.41 -4.60
CA ALA A 196 -0.48 -14.48 -3.81
C ALA A 196 0.70 -15.19 -3.10
N GLY A 197 1.93 -14.78 -3.45
CA GLY A 197 3.15 -15.45 -2.97
C GLY A 197 3.29 -15.40 -1.46
N TYR A 198 2.86 -14.29 -0.81
CA TYR A 198 2.97 -14.14 0.64
C TYR A 198 2.10 -15.14 1.43
N HIS A 199 1.06 -15.73 0.86
CA HIS A 199 0.30 -16.79 1.52
C HIS A 199 1.14 -18.02 1.86
N TYR A 200 2.22 -18.27 1.11
CA TYR A 200 3.17 -19.34 1.40
C TYR A 200 4.20 -18.98 2.49
N GLY A 201 4.00 -17.84 3.14
CA GLY A 201 4.89 -17.23 4.11
C GLY A 201 5.84 -16.22 3.47
N TRP A 202 6.20 -15.21 4.24
CA TRP A 202 7.17 -14.18 3.85
C TRP A 202 7.98 -13.76 5.09
N ASP A 203 9.05 -12.98 4.91
CA ASP A 203 9.86 -12.48 6.04
C ASP A 203 9.15 -11.42 6.92
N TRP A 204 7.90 -11.11 6.61
CA TRP A 204 6.96 -10.29 7.38
C TRP A 204 5.57 -10.91 7.52
N GLY A 205 5.27 -12.04 6.84
CA GLY A 205 3.95 -12.65 6.77
C GLY A 205 3.90 -14.09 7.25
N PRO A 206 2.77 -14.54 7.82
CA PRO A 206 2.59 -15.91 8.23
C PRO A 206 2.45 -16.83 7.02
N ARG A 207 2.71 -18.13 7.19
CA ARG A 207 2.38 -19.12 6.17
C ARG A 207 0.96 -19.64 6.38
N LEU A 208 0.02 -19.07 5.63
CA LEU A 208 -1.38 -19.45 5.68
C LEU A 208 -1.92 -19.48 4.24
N VAL A 209 -1.79 -20.62 3.59
CA VAL A 209 -2.19 -20.83 2.19
C VAL A 209 -3.70 -21.02 2.12
N THR A 210 -4.40 -19.99 1.70
CA THR A 210 -5.87 -19.92 1.68
C THR A 210 -6.49 -20.65 0.50
N SER A 211 -7.80 -20.90 0.57
CA SER A 211 -8.67 -21.33 -0.53
C SER A 211 -10.06 -20.77 -0.29
N GLY A 212 -10.81 -20.43 -1.34
CA GLY A 212 -12.19 -19.94 -1.21
C GLY A 212 -12.66 -19.02 -2.32
N VAL A 213 -13.88 -18.56 -2.21
CA VAL A 213 -14.48 -17.53 -3.07
C VAL A 213 -14.12 -16.17 -2.46
N TRP A 214 -12.91 -15.70 -2.73
CA TRP A 214 -12.35 -14.59 -2.00
C TRP A 214 -12.80 -13.20 -2.46
N ARG A 215 -13.43 -13.12 -3.63
CA ARG A 215 -14.09 -11.92 -4.18
C ARG A 215 -15.55 -12.22 -4.52
N PRO A 216 -16.42 -11.20 -4.71
CA PRO A 216 -17.83 -11.40 -4.98
C PRO A 216 -18.13 -12.30 -6.18
N ALA A 217 -19.23 -13.04 -6.06
CA ALA A 217 -19.80 -13.89 -7.12
C ALA A 217 -21.19 -13.38 -7.49
N TYR A 218 -21.55 -13.47 -8.77
CA TYR A 218 -22.80 -12.96 -9.31
C TYR A 218 -23.45 -13.94 -10.28
N ILE A 219 -24.78 -13.85 -10.38
CA ILE A 219 -25.50 -14.27 -11.57
C ILE A 219 -25.91 -13.02 -12.35
N VAL A 220 -25.64 -13.02 -13.67
CA VAL A 220 -25.83 -11.86 -14.55
C VAL A 220 -26.73 -12.26 -15.71
N GLY A 221 -27.89 -11.60 -15.86
CA GLY A 221 -28.82 -11.82 -16.96
C GLY A 221 -28.94 -10.61 -17.89
N TRP A 222 -28.86 -10.82 -19.21
CA TRP A 222 -28.93 -9.73 -20.19
C TRP A 222 -29.52 -10.18 -21.54
N ASN A 223 -30.03 -9.20 -22.34
CA ASN A 223 -30.54 -9.39 -23.67
C ASN A 223 -29.91 -8.36 -24.62
N ASN A 224 -29.73 -8.74 -25.88
CA ASN A 224 -29.24 -7.93 -26.99
C ASN A 224 -27.84 -7.37 -26.82
N VAL A 225 -27.59 -6.60 -25.73
CA VAL A 225 -26.34 -5.85 -25.56
C VAL A 225 -25.90 -5.84 -24.08
N ARG A 226 -24.60 -6.04 -23.87
CA ARG A 226 -23.92 -5.82 -22.60
C ARG A 226 -22.64 -5.02 -22.84
N LEU A 227 -22.42 -3.97 -22.04
CA LEU A 227 -21.19 -3.20 -22.04
C LEU A 227 -20.17 -3.91 -21.14
N ASP A 228 -19.21 -4.62 -21.76
CA ASP A 228 -18.25 -5.44 -21.03
C ASP A 228 -17.29 -4.55 -20.22
N ASN A 229 -16.64 -3.61 -20.90
CA ASN A 229 -15.88 -2.52 -20.25
C ASN A 229 -15.87 -1.28 -21.16
N ILE A 230 -15.37 -0.16 -20.60
CA ILE A 230 -15.06 1.04 -21.36
C ILE A 230 -13.72 1.58 -20.92
N TYR A 231 -12.87 1.95 -21.87
CA TYR A 231 -11.60 2.61 -21.63
C TYR A 231 -11.68 4.07 -22.08
N TYR A 232 -11.43 4.99 -21.16
CA TYR A 232 -11.33 6.41 -21.43
C TYR A 232 -9.87 6.78 -21.65
N ARG A 233 -9.34 6.45 -22.84
CA ARG A 233 -7.95 6.71 -23.18
C ARG A 233 -7.69 8.19 -23.33
N GLN A 234 -6.86 8.73 -22.44
CA GLN A 234 -6.49 10.14 -22.39
C GLN A 234 -5.34 10.37 -23.37
N GLU A 235 -5.62 11.03 -24.51
CA GLU A 235 -4.64 11.22 -25.60
C GLU A 235 -3.88 12.52 -25.44
N GLU A 236 -4.58 13.63 -25.22
CA GLU A 236 -3.98 14.92 -24.96
C GLU A 236 -4.72 15.62 -23.82
N ILE A 237 -4.01 15.89 -22.74
CA ILE A 237 -4.56 16.53 -21.55
C ILE A 237 -3.72 17.75 -21.18
N ASN A 238 -4.36 18.92 -21.10
CA ASN A 238 -3.76 20.14 -20.62
C ASN A 238 -4.83 21.07 -20.04
N ALA A 239 -4.46 22.24 -19.53
CA ALA A 239 -5.38 23.17 -18.87
C ALA A 239 -6.45 23.75 -19.82
N LYS A 240 -6.24 23.72 -21.15
CA LYS A 240 -7.18 24.29 -22.14
C LYS A 240 -8.17 23.24 -22.65
N GLN A 241 -7.69 22.00 -22.83
CA GLN A 241 -8.53 20.93 -23.36
C GLN A 241 -8.07 19.55 -22.85
N ALA A 242 -9.04 18.63 -22.83
CA ALA A 242 -8.83 17.21 -22.67
C ALA A 242 -9.40 16.48 -23.90
N GLN A 243 -8.54 15.79 -24.63
CA GLN A 243 -8.93 14.89 -25.74
C GLN A 243 -8.87 13.46 -25.21
N ILE A 244 -10.01 12.78 -25.23
CA ILE A 244 -10.19 11.44 -24.72
C ILE A 244 -10.81 10.60 -25.83
N LYS A 245 -10.36 9.37 -25.97
CA LYS A 245 -11.02 8.36 -26.78
C LYS A 245 -11.75 7.38 -25.86
N ALA A 246 -13.07 7.43 -25.84
CA ALA A 246 -13.88 6.45 -25.13
C ALA A 246 -14.01 5.19 -26.02
N ILE A 247 -13.43 4.08 -25.56
CA ILE A 247 -13.37 2.79 -26.28
C ILE A 247 -14.22 1.79 -25.50
N ALA A 248 -15.43 1.52 -26.02
CA ALA A 248 -16.36 0.58 -25.40
C ALA A 248 -16.19 -0.82 -26.00
N GLU A 249 -16.00 -1.81 -25.15
CA GLU A 249 -16.09 -3.22 -25.50
C GLU A 249 -17.51 -3.70 -25.22
N ILE A 250 -18.20 -4.11 -26.28
CA ILE A 250 -19.62 -4.44 -26.26
C ILE A 250 -19.79 -5.91 -26.68
N VAL A 251 -20.58 -6.66 -25.90
CA VAL A 251 -21.00 -8.01 -26.27
C VAL A 251 -22.43 -7.92 -26.78
N ALA A 252 -22.67 -8.36 -28.03
CA ALA A 252 -23.98 -8.45 -28.63
C ALA A 252 -24.39 -9.91 -28.82
N ASP A 253 -25.64 -10.25 -28.53
CA ASP A 253 -26.15 -11.61 -28.75
C ASP A 253 -26.54 -11.90 -30.21
N ARG A 254 -26.65 -10.85 -31.03
CA ARG A 254 -27.01 -10.87 -32.42
C ARG A 254 -26.40 -9.70 -33.21
N ASP A 255 -26.47 -9.79 -34.51
CA ASP A 255 -26.12 -8.68 -35.40
C ASP A 255 -27.14 -7.55 -35.28
N GLY A 256 -26.68 -6.29 -35.37
CA GLY A 256 -27.55 -5.13 -35.26
C GLY A 256 -26.80 -3.79 -35.21
N VAL A 257 -27.51 -2.76 -34.78
CA VAL A 257 -26.95 -1.43 -34.57
C VAL A 257 -27.02 -1.10 -33.06
N VAL A 258 -25.88 -0.73 -32.49
CA VAL A 258 -25.79 -0.22 -31.10
C VAL A 258 -25.65 1.29 -31.17
N GLU A 259 -26.45 1.98 -30.36
CA GLU A 259 -26.23 3.37 -30.01
C GLU A 259 -25.36 3.41 -28.74
N LEU A 260 -24.15 3.96 -28.85
CA LEU A 260 -23.27 4.25 -27.70
C LEU A 260 -23.34 5.74 -27.39
N THR A 261 -23.69 6.10 -26.17
CA THR A 261 -23.70 7.47 -25.65
C THR A 261 -22.75 7.58 -24.47
N VAL A 262 -21.90 8.60 -24.47
CA VAL A 262 -21.01 8.97 -23.36
C VAL A 262 -21.38 10.35 -22.87
N SER A 263 -21.44 10.55 -21.55
CA SER A 263 -21.67 11.84 -20.90
C SER A 263 -20.74 12.00 -19.71
N ALA A 264 -20.54 13.24 -19.24
CA ALA A 264 -19.75 13.53 -18.05
C ALA A 264 -20.47 14.58 -17.20
N ASP A 265 -20.41 14.43 -15.88
CA ASP A 265 -21.04 15.35 -14.94
C ASP A 265 -20.45 16.77 -15.08
N GLY A 266 -21.34 17.78 -15.04
CA GLY A 266 -20.96 19.18 -15.21
C GLY A 266 -20.61 19.60 -16.65
N VAL A 267 -20.71 18.67 -17.61
CA VAL A 267 -20.48 18.92 -19.04
C VAL A 267 -21.84 18.89 -19.76
N LYS A 268 -22.17 19.98 -20.47
CA LYS A 268 -23.48 20.11 -21.15
C LYS A 268 -23.67 19.16 -22.33
N ASN A 269 -22.59 18.78 -22.98
CA ASN A 269 -22.62 17.94 -24.17
C ASN A 269 -22.48 16.46 -23.79
N SER A 270 -23.26 15.61 -24.50
CA SER A 270 -23.02 14.18 -24.60
C SER A 270 -22.48 13.83 -26.00
N TRP A 271 -21.79 12.71 -26.09
CA TRP A 271 -21.23 12.21 -27.37
C TRP A 271 -21.94 10.91 -27.71
N THR A 272 -22.55 10.85 -28.88
CA THR A 272 -23.33 9.68 -29.32
C THR A 272 -22.82 9.15 -30.68
N LYS A 273 -22.76 7.83 -30.79
CA LYS A 273 -22.41 7.15 -32.07
C LYS A 273 -23.25 5.91 -32.24
N ASN A 274 -23.83 5.77 -33.46
CA ASN A 274 -24.43 4.52 -33.89
C ASN A 274 -23.37 3.67 -34.61
N ALA A 275 -23.25 2.38 -34.27
CA ALA A 275 -22.30 1.46 -34.82
C ALA A 275 -22.95 0.11 -35.15
N SER A 276 -22.63 -0.43 -36.31
CA SER A 276 -23.01 -1.81 -36.65
C SER A 276 -22.15 -2.79 -35.84
N VAL A 277 -22.82 -3.72 -35.17
CA VAL A 277 -22.18 -4.77 -34.37
C VAL A 277 -22.54 -6.16 -34.86
N LYS A 278 -21.63 -7.10 -34.69
CA LYS A 278 -21.85 -8.52 -34.94
C LYS A 278 -22.11 -9.27 -33.63
N LYS A 279 -22.75 -10.42 -33.72
CA LYS A 279 -22.86 -11.33 -32.58
C LYS A 279 -21.47 -11.63 -32.00
N GLY A 280 -21.33 -11.49 -30.66
CA GLY A 280 -20.06 -11.64 -29.96
C GLY A 280 -19.47 -10.30 -29.53
N ARG A 281 -18.16 -10.23 -29.38
CA ARG A 281 -17.41 -9.04 -28.91
C ARG A 281 -17.21 -8.03 -30.03
N ASN A 282 -17.45 -6.77 -29.74
CA ASN A 282 -17.28 -5.63 -30.65
C ASN A 282 -16.61 -4.49 -29.93
N THR A 283 -15.90 -3.64 -30.64
CA THR A 283 -15.31 -2.40 -30.11
C THR A 283 -15.93 -1.19 -30.81
N VAL A 284 -16.41 -0.23 -30.02
CA VAL A 284 -16.96 1.03 -30.54
C VAL A 284 -16.21 2.19 -29.88
N GLU A 285 -15.69 3.10 -30.70
CA GLU A 285 -14.91 4.24 -30.25
C GLU A 285 -15.65 5.56 -30.48
N ILE A 286 -15.61 6.45 -29.49
CA ILE A 286 -16.15 7.82 -29.55
C ILE A 286 -15.06 8.81 -29.12
N PRO A 287 -14.75 9.84 -29.93
CA PRO A 287 -13.91 10.94 -29.47
C PRO A 287 -14.70 11.84 -28.52
N VAL A 288 -14.09 12.17 -27.39
CA VAL A 288 -14.65 13.02 -26.33
C VAL A 288 -13.71 14.18 -26.10
N THR A 289 -14.22 15.41 -26.12
CA THR A 289 -13.41 16.61 -25.87
C THR A 289 -14.05 17.47 -24.80
N LEU A 290 -13.28 17.78 -23.78
CA LEU A 290 -13.66 18.75 -22.74
C LEU A 290 -12.82 20.02 -22.90
N GLN A 291 -13.47 21.17 -22.81
CA GLN A 291 -12.80 22.47 -22.81
C GLN A 291 -12.56 22.94 -21.39
N ASN A 292 -11.36 23.51 -21.12
CA ASN A 292 -10.93 24.02 -19.82
C ASN A 292 -11.18 23.00 -18.67
N PRO A 293 -10.66 21.75 -18.78
CA PRO A 293 -10.93 20.73 -17.78
C PRO A 293 -10.27 21.06 -16.45
N ARG A 294 -10.92 20.63 -15.34
CA ARG A 294 -10.25 20.53 -14.04
C ARG A 294 -9.36 19.29 -14.07
N LEU A 295 -8.08 19.48 -13.77
CA LEU A 295 -7.11 18.41 -13.79
C LEU A 295 -7.03 17.71 -12.43
N TRP A 296 -6.72 16.42 -12.46
CA TRP A 296 -6.40 15.64 -11.26
C TRP A 296 -4.96 15.91 -10.83
N TRP A 297 -4.73 16.08 -9.53
CA TRP A 297 -3.42 16.28 -8.94
C TRP A 297 -3.18 15.29 -7.81
N SER A 298 -1.91 14.93 -7.60
CA SER A 298 -1.51 14.13 -6.45
C SER A 298 -1.52 14.94 -5.16
N ASN A 299 -1.61 14.23 -4.02
CA ASN A 299 -1.60 14.83 -2.69
C ASN A 299 -0.43 15.81 -2.52
N GLY A 300 -0.72 17.00 -2.02
CA GLY A 300 0.23 18.09 -1.82
C GLY A 300 0.47 19.00 -3.03
N LEU A 301 0.00 18.65 -4.24
CA LEU A 301 0.20 19.47 -5.44
C LEU A 301 -1.08 20.17 -5.93
N GLY A 302 -2.23 19.68 -5.54
CA GLY A 302 -3.51 20.26 -5.93
C GLY A 302 -4.69 19.37 -5.59
N GLU A 303 -5.85 19.67 -6.19
CA GLU A 303 -7.07 18.91 -5.97
C GLU A 303 -7.07 17.62 -6.81
N ALA A 304 -7.40 16.50 -6.21
CA ALA A 304 -7.59 15.22 -6.90
C ALA A 304 -9.00 15.16 -7.54
N TYR A 305 -9.28 16.08 -8.48
CA TYR A 305 -10.59 16.21 -9.07
C TYR A 305 -10.93 15.07 -10.03
N ARG A 306 -12.13 14.50 -9.91
CA ARG A 306 -12.64 13.43 -10.76
C ARG A 306 -13.98 13.83 -11.39
N TYR A 307 -14.12 13.58 -12.69
CA TYR A 307 -15.39 13.64 -13.39
C TYR A 307 -16.11 12.30 -13.29
N GLN A 308 -17.41 12.29 -13.13
CA GLN A 308 -18.21 11.09 -13.30
C GLN A 308 -18.62 10.96 -14.76
N PHE A 309 -18.05 9.97 -15.45
CA PHE A 309 -18.42 9.60 -16.81
C PHE A 309 -19.46 8.48 -16.78
N THR A 310 -20.46 8.59 -17.65
CA THR A 310 -21.47 7.56 -17.85
C THR A 310 -21.49 7.15 -19.32
N ALA A 311 -21.29 5.86 -19.58
CA ALA A 311 -21.43 5.24 -20.89
C ALA A 311 -22.70 4.40 -20.93
N LYS A 312 -23.52 4.56 -21.97
CA LYS A 312 -24.72 3.78 -22.22
C LYS A 312 -24.65 3.16 -23.60
N ALA A 313 -24.76 1.84 -23.67
CA ALA A 313 -24.92 1.10 -24.93
C ALA A 313 -26.39 0.62 -25.05
N SER A 314 -27.03 0.94 -26.12
CA SER A 314 -28.46 0.60 -26.35
C SER A 314 -28.64 -0.17 -27.66
N MET A 315 -29.46 -1.23 -27.67
CA MET A 315 -29.80 -2.04 -28.83
C MET A 315 -31.18 -2.67 -28.66
N ASN A 316 -32.09 -2.49 -29.64
CA ASN A 316 -33.42 -3.11 -29.64
C ASN A 316 -34.19 -2.92 -28.35
N GLY A 317 -34.15 -1.73 -27.75
CA GLY A 317 -34.90 -1.40 -26.54
C GLY A 317 -34.22 -1.88 -25.23
N ASN A 318 -33.12 -2.65 -25.30
CA ASN A 318 -32.30 -3.00 -24.14
C ASN A 318 -31.09 -2.06 -24.04
N SER A 319 -30.61 -1.84 -22.83
CA SER A 319 -29.41 -1.01 -22.61
C SER A 319 -28.58 -1.52 -21.44
N ASP A 320 -27.29 -1.27 -21.50
CA ASP A 320 -26.38 -1.42 -20.38
C ASP A 320 -25.65 -0.11 -20.12
N ILE A 321 -25.30 0.14 -18.84
CA ILE A 321 -24.77 1.41 -18.36
C ILE A 321 -23.59 1.12 -17.47
N LYS A 322 -22.46 1.84 -17.74
CA LYS A 322 -21.31 1.88 -16.84
C LYS A 322 -21.00 3.31 -16.45
N THR A 323 -20.63 3.50 -15.20
CA THR A 323 -20.25 4.80 -14.63
C THR A 323 -18.89 4.67 -13.98
N ASP A 324 -17.95 5.54 -14.38
CA ASP A 324 -16.59 5.62 -13.89
C ASP A 324 -16.27 7.02 -13.38
N LYS A 325 -15.49 7.12 -12.31
CA LYS A 325 -14.94 8.38 -11.82
C LYS A 325 -13.53 8.56 -12.38
N LEU A 326 -13.35 9.50 -13.28
CA LEU A 326 -12.14 9.68 -14.06
C LEU A 326 -11.41 10.98 -13.68
N GLY A 327 -10.18 10.86 -13.19
CA GLY A 327 -9.26 11.98 -13.02
C GLY A 327 -8.52 12.28 -14.32
N LEU A 328 -8.67 13.51 -14.83
CA LEU A 328 -8.01 13.92 -16.07
C LEU A 328 -6.61 14.45 -15.78
N ARG A 329 -5.59 13.82 -16.34
CA ARG A 329 -4.21 14.18 -16.09
C ARG A 329 -3.27 13.70 -17.18
N LYS A 330 -2.10 14.37 -17.33
CA LYS A 330 -0.95 13.86 -18.05
C LYS A 330 0.09 13.42 -17.04
N LEU A 331 0.41 12.12 -17.00
CA LEU A 331 1.44 11.56 -16.11
C LEU A 331 2.48 10.83 -16.95
N GLU A 332 3.73 11.19 -16.77
CA GLU A 332 4.86 10.69 -17.55
C GLU A 332 5.95 10.19 -16.60
N VAL A 333 6.62 9.10 -16.95
CA VAL A 333 7.91 8.70 -16.35
C VAL A 333 9.02 9.25 -17.22
N ILE A 334 9.85 10.12 -16.65
CA ILE A 334 10.93 10.81 -17.37
C ILE A 334 12.23 10.06 -17.19
N ARG A 335 12.88 9.74 -18.33
CA ARG A 335 14.14 9.04 -18.41
C ARG A 335 15.08 9.73 -19.40
N ASP A 336 15.43 10.97 -19.07
CA ASP A 336 16.35 11.75 -19.89
C ASP A 336 17.80 11.43 -19.53
N LYS A 337 18.68 11.37 -20.52
CA LYS A 337 20.12 11.26 -20.27
C LYS A 337 20.68 12.58 -19.77
N ASP A 338 21.53 12.52 -18.75
CA ASP A 338 22.32 13.64 -18.25
C ASP A 338 23.79 13.24 -18.04
N ALA A 339 24.60 14.14 -17.48
CA ALA A 339 26.04 13.89 -17.25
C ALA A 339 26.31 12.73 -16.27
N ALA A 340 25.35 12.37 -15.43
CA ALA A 340 25.49 11.34 -14.40
C ALA A 340 24.84 10.00 -14.79
N GLY A 341 24.05 9.94 -15.87
CA GLY A 341 23.37 8.72 -16.30
C GLY A 341 22.01 8.99 -16.93
N THR A 342 20.96 8.27 -16.47
CA THR A 342 19.58 8.41 -16.94
C THR A 342 18.67 8.74 -15.77
N THR A 343 17.95 9.85 -15.87
CA THR A 343 16.98 10.27 -14.84
C THR A 343 15.87 9.24 -14.66
N PHE A 344 15.20 9.25 -13.52
CA PHE A 344 14.00 8.47 -13.27
C PHE A 344 13.08 9.24 -12.31
N TYR A 345 12.02 9.85 -12.84
CA TYR A 345 11.05 10.59 -12.04
C TYR A 345 9.71 10.75 -12.74
N PHE A 346 8.69 11.13 -11.98
CA PHE A 346 7.34 11.36 -12.48
C PHE A 346 7.14 12.84 -12.81
N ARG A 347 6.44 13.09 -13.93
CA ARG A 347 5.98 14.44 -14.31
C ARG A 347 4.47 14.42 -14.43
N LEU A 348 3.78 15.13 -13.55
CA LEU A 348 2.31 15.24 -13.52
C LEU A 348 1.87 16.61 -14.01
N ASN A 349 1.06 16.65 -15.07
CA ASN A 349 0.55 17.90 -15.67
C ASN A 349 1.67 18.94 -15.97
N GLY A 350 2.84 18.48 -16.36
CA GLY A 350 4.01 19.29 -16.64
C GLY A 350 4.88 19.65 -15.42
N VAL A 351 4.51 19.22 -14.21
CA VAL A 351 5.26 19.44 -12.97
C VAL A 351 6.09 18.20 -12.63
N ASN A 352 7.38 18.37 -12.39
CA ASN A 352 8.23 17.29 -11.88
C ASN A 352 7.89 17.02 -10.41
N VAL A 353 7.55 15.77 -10.09
CA VAL A 353 7.08 15.36 -8.78
C VAL A 353 8.18 14.61 -8.03
N PHE A 354 8.49 15.04 -6.82
CA PHE A 354 9.23 14.19 -5.90
C PHE A 354 8.26 13.17 -5.30
N ALA A 355 8.45 11.88 -5.62
CA ALA A 355 7.62 10.81 -5.10
C ALA A 355 7.97 10.55 -3.62
N LYS A 356 6.98 10.70 -2.74
CA LYS A 356 7.08 10.52 -1.28
C LYS A 356 6.13 9.43 -0.85
N GLY A 357 6.63 8.37 -0.24
CA GLY A 357 5.70 7.30 0.15
C GLY A 357 6.35 6.05 0.69
N ALA A 358 5.69 4.94 0.47
CA ALA A 358 6.08 3.64 0.99
C ALA A 358 5.65 2.50 0.07
N ASN A 359 6.22 1.34 0.31
CA ASN A 359 5.72 0.08 -0.24
C ASN A 359 4.52 -0.39 0.57
N TYR A 360 3.49 -0.84 -0.13
CA TYR A 360 2.27 -1.36 0.44
C TYR A 360 2.20 -2.86 0.20
N ILE A 361 1.87 -3.62 1.24
CA ILE A 361 1.59 -5.05 1.22
C ILE A 361 0.10 -5.30 1.55
N PRO A 362 -0.47 -6.48 1.26
CA PRO A 362 -1.83 -6.79 1.68
C PRO A 362 -2.05 -6.54 3.18
N GLN A 363 -3.20 -6.00 3.55
CA GLN A 363 -3.46 -5.58 4.93
C GLN A 363 -3.82 -6.74 5.88
N ASP A 364 -4.11 -7.91 5.34
CA ASP A 364 -4.43 -9.12 6.10
C ASP A 364 -4.04 -10.36 5.29
N ASN A 365 -3.75 -11.47 5.95
CA ASN A 365 -3.59 -12.75 5.26
C ASN A 365 -4.96 -13.30 4.83
N PHE A 366 -6.01 -12.98 5.58
CA PHE A 366 -7.39 -13.30 5.26
C PHE A 366 -8.07 -12.09 4.62
N LEU A 367 -8.04 -12.03 3.29
CA LEU A 367 -8.40 -10.86 2.49
C LEU A 367 -9.84 -10.38 2.73
N ASN A 368 -10.76 -11.28 3.07
CA ASN A 368 -12.14 -10.95 3.41
C ASN A 368 -12.31 -10.18 4.74
N ARG A 369 -11.23 -10.01 5.53
CA ARG A 369 -11.20 -9.13 6.72
C ARG A 369 -10.86 -7.69 6.38
N VAL A 370 -10.47 -7.40 5.14
CA VAL A 370 -10.11 -6.04 4.70
C VAL A 370 -11.36 -5.33 4.17
N THR A 371 -11.95 -4.51 5.02
CA THR A 371 -13.17 -3.76 4.68
C THR A 371 -12.87 -2.44 3.95
N PRO A 372 -13.86 -1.82 3.28
CA PRO A 372 -13.72 -0.48 2.69
C PRO A 372 -13.24 0.56 3.71
N GLU A 373 -13.68 0.49 4.96
CA GLU A 373 -13.26 1.39 6.05
C GLU A 373 -11.78 1.18 6.40
N ARG A 374 -11.30 -0.07 6.40
CA ARG A 374 -9.89 -0.39 6.64
C ARG A 374 -9.01 0.13 5.50
N HIS A 375 -9.43 -0.03 4.24
CA HIS A 375 -8.79 0.61 3.10
C HIS A 375 -8.74 2.13 3.25
N LYS A 376 -9.87 2.76 3.55
CA LYS A 376 -9.96 4.21 3.74
C LYS A 376 -9.02 4.70 4.83
N LYS A 377 -9.00 4.03 6.00
CA LYS A 377 -8.07 4.37 7.08
C LYS A 377 -6.62 4.29 6.63
N THR A 378 -6.25 3.23 5.92
CA THR A 378 -4.88 3.02 5.44
C THR A 378 -4.44 4.10 4.45
N ILE A 379 -5.30 4.48 3.51
CA ILE A 379 -5.01 5.55 2.56
C ILE A 379 -4.95 6.91 3.26
N LEU A 380 -5.86 7.18 4.21
CA LEU A 380 -5.83 8.42 4.99
C LEU A 380 -4.58 8.50 5.88
N ASP A 381 -4.08 7.39 6.42
CA ASP A 381 -2.82 7.37 7.15
C ASP A 381 -1.65 7.79 6.24
N ALA A 382 -1.61 7.31 4.99
CA ALA A 382 -0.61 7.75 4.01
C ALA A 382 -0.75 9.25 3.66
N VAL A 383 -1.98 9.72 3.41
CA VAL A 383 -2.28 11.15 3.12
C VAL A 383 -1.84 12.04 4.28
N ASN A 384 -2.21 11.65 5.50
CA ASN A 384 -1.87 12.39 6.73
C ASN A 384 -0.37 12.36 7.04
N ALA A 385 0.37 11.41 6.48
CA ALA A 385 1.83 11.38 6.51
C ALA A 385 2.48 12.15 5.34
N ASN A 386 1.74 12.95 4.59
CA ASN A 386 2.20 13.72 3.43
C ASN A 386 2.77 12.85 2.28
N MET A 387 2.34 11.60 2.20
CA MET A 387 2.69 10.73 1.09
C MET A 387 1.87 11.10 -0.15
N ASN A 388 2.46 10.92 -1.33
CA ASN A 388 1.80 11.11 -2.62
C ASN A 388 1.91 9.87 -3.53
N MET A 389 2.57 8.81 -3.07
CA MET A 389 2.72 7.56 -3.81
C MET A 389 2.74 6.36 -2.86
N LEU A 390 2.13 5.25 -3.30
CA LEU A 390 2.33 3.92 -2.73
C LEU A 390 2.73 2.96 -3.84
N ARG A 391 3.63 2.02 -3.52
CA ARG A 391 3.95 0.90 -4.41
C ARG A 391 3.23 -0.35 -3.94
N ILE A 392 2.37 -0.90 -4.79
CA ILE A 392 1.73 -2.19 -4.57
C ILE A 392 2.74 -3.27 -4.93
N TRP A 393 3.27 -3.92 -3.92
CA TRP A 393 4.37 -4.88 -4.04
C TRP A 393 3.94 -6.20 -4.69
N GLY A 394 4.81 -6.75 -5.56
CA GLY A 394 4.51 -7.86 -6.45
C GLY A 394 4.34 -9.25 -5.83
N GLY A 395 4.59 -9.44 -4.55
CA GLY A 395 4.31 -10.70 -3.85
C GLY A 395 2.93 -10.75 -3.19
N GLY A 396 2.13 -9.68 -3.32
CA GLY A 396 0.80 -9.51 -2.75
C GLY A 396 -0.34 -9.85 -3.70
N ILE A 397 -1.26 -8.90 -3.82
CA ILE A 397 -2.44 -8.99 -4.68
C ILE A 397 -2.65 -7.69 -5.47
N TYR A 398 -3.40 -7.75 -6.57
CA TYR A 398 -4.06 -6.56 -7.11
C TYR A 398 -5.21 -6.23 -6.18
N GLU A 399 -5.21 -5.07 -5.54
CA GLU A 399 -6.19 -4.70 -4.53
C GLU A 399 -7.62 -4.59 -5.08
N ASP A 400 -8.60 -4.45 -4.19
CA ASP A 400 -9.99 -4.24 -4.56
C ASP A 400 -10.23 -2.86 -5.18
N ASP A 401 -11.27 -2.73 -6.00
CA ASP A 401 -11.59 -1.49 -6.71
C ASP A 401 -11.69 -0.28 -5.77
N VAL A 402 -12.25 -0.48 -4.57
CA VAL A 402 -12.38 0.58 -3.55
C VAL A 402 -11.02 1.15 -3.11
N PHE A 403 -9.95 0.35 -3.12
CA PHE A 403 -8.61 0.84 -2.79
C PHE A 403 -8.12 1.87 -3.83
N TYR A 404 -8.27 1.55 -5.12
CA TYR A 404 -7.85 2.46 -6.19
C TYR A 404 -8.77 3.69 -6.28
N ASP A 405 -10.08 3.53 -6.05
CA ASP A 405 -11.02 4.64 -5.96
C ASP A 405 -10.62 5.65 -4.85
N LEU A 406 -10.19 5.14 -3.69
CA LEU A 406 -9.68 5.96 -2.61
C LEU A 406 -8.35 6.64 -2.97
N CYS A 407 -7.44 5.94 -3.66
CA CYS A 407 -6.19 6.53 -4.15
C CYS A 407 -6.46 7.65 -5.16
N ASP A 408 -7.42 7.46 -6.06
CA ASP A 408 -7.89 8.50 -6.98
C ASP A 408 -8.49 9.71 -6.23
N GLU A 409 -9.30 9.43 -5.19
CA GLU A 409 -9.97 10.46 -4.38
C GLU A 409 -9.01 11.33 -3.59
N TYR A 410 -8.00 10.70 -3.01
CA TYR A 410 -7.04 11.38 -2.13
C TYR A 410 -5.72 11.75 -2.82
N GLY A 411 -5.58 11.48 -4.11
CA GLY A 411 -4.40 11.88 -4.88
C GLY A 411 -3.14 11.06 -4.58
N ILE A 412 -3.28 9.78 -4.25
CA ILE A 412 -2.14 8.89 -4.05
C ILE A 412 -1.80 8.17 -5.36
N MET A 413 -0.67 8.49 -5.95
CA MET A 413 -0.16 7.78 -7.12
C MET A 413 0.20 6.33 -6.77
N ILE A 414 -0.04 5.40 -7.69
CA ILE A 414 0.23 3.97 -7.49
C ILE A 414 1.29 3.50 -8.49
N TRP A 415 2.40 2.99 -7.95
CA TRP A 415 3.33 2.11 -8.64
C TRP A 415 2.77 0.69 -8.52
N GLN A 416 2.29 0.11 -9.60
CA GLN A 416 1.64 -1.20 -9.61
C GLN A 416 2.57 -2.28 -10.11
N ASP A 417 3.02 -3.18 -9.23
CA ASP A 417 3.69 -4.41 -9.65
C ASP A 417 2.66 -5.42 -10.17
N PHE A 418 3.03 -6.21 -11.18
CA PHE A 418 2.42 -7.51 -11.45
C PHE A 418 2.84 -8.50 -10.36
N MET A 419 1.99 -9.48 -10.08
CA MET A 419 2.16 -10.36 -8.92
C MET A 419 3.27 -11.40 -9.14
N PHE A 420 4.52 -10.93 -9.11
CA PHE A 420 5.76 -11.70 -9.16
C PHE A 420 6.80 -11.07 -8.23
N ALA A 421 7.46 -11.88 -7.40
CA ALA A 421 8.49 -11.39 -6.47
C ALA A 421 9.55 -12.45 -6.15
N CYS A 422 10.81 -12.06 -6.17
CA CYS A 422 11.95 -12.76 -5.57
C CYS A 422 12.07 -14.26 -5.94
N SER A 423 11.54 -14.69 -7.07
CA SER A 423 11.46 -16.12 -7.42
C SER A 423 11.72 -16.37 -8.88
N THR A 424 12.25 -17.55 -9.20
CA THR A 424 12.25 -18.05 -10.57
C THR A 424 10.92 -18.73 -10.85
N TYR A 425 10.33 -18.41 -12.00
CA TYR A 425 9.03 -18.94 -12.42
C TYR A 425 9.25 -19.79 -13.67
N PRO A 426 9.24 -21.14 -13.56
CA PRO A 426 9.31 -22.01 -14.73
C PRO A 426 8.07 -21.83 -15.61
N MET A 427 8.27 -21.66 -16.90
CA MET A 427 7.18 -21.40 -17.83
C MET A 427 6.89 -22.60 -18.74
N ASN A 428 5.63 -22.74 -19.05
CA ASN A 428 5.12 -23.55 -20.13
C ASN A 428 4.03 -22.77 -20.87
N PRO A 429 3.56 -23.23 -22.04
CA PRO A 429 2.56 -22.50 -22.82
C PRO A 429 1.27 -22.19 -22.05
N GLU A 430 0.80 -23.10 -21.19
CA GLU A 430 -0.41 -22.90 -20.39
C GLU A 430 -0.20 -21.80 -19.33
N MET A 431 0.96 -21.78 -18.65
CA MET A 431 1.28 -20.75 -17.67
C MET A 431 1.44 -19.38 -18.33
N LEU A 432 2.11 -19.30 -19.50
CA LEU A 432 2.24 -18.04 -20.25
C LEU A 432 0.88 -17.48 -20.65
N GLU A 433 -0.03 -18.32 -21.17
CA GLU A 433 -1.39 -17.88 -21.51
C GLU A 433 -2.17 -17.45 -20.26
N ASN A 434 -2.04 -18.18 -19.15
CA ASN A 434 -2.70 -17.82 -17.90
C ASN A 434 -2.20 -16.48 -17.36
N ILE A 435 -0.90 -16.20 -17.45
CA ILE A 435 -0.31 -14.89 -17.09
C ILE A 435 -0.79 -13.79 -18.04
N HIS A 436 -0.88 -14.07 -19.35
CA HIS A 436 -1.40 -13.10 -20.32
C HIS A 436 -2.84 -12.68 -19.99
N GLN A 437 -3.70 -13.65 -19.70
CA GLN A 437 -5.10 -13.37 -19.31
C GLN A 437 -5.18 -12.63 -17.97
N GLU A 438 -4.36 -12.99 -16.98
CA GLU A 438 -4.25 -12.26 -15.71
C GLU A 438 -3.87 -10.80 -15.91
N ALA A 439 -2.85 -10.56 -16.74
CA ALA A 439 -2.41 -9.21 -17.06
C ALA A 439 -3.52 -8.42 -17.77
N ALA A 440 -4.20 -9.04 -18.75
CA ALA A 440 -5.32 -8.43 -19.46
C ALA A 440 -6.45 -8.04 -18.50
N ASP A 441 -6.91 -8.97 -17.66
CA ASP A 441 -8.01 -8.75 -16.72
C ASP A 441 -7.71 -7.57 -15.79
N ASN A 442 -6.50 -7.53 -15.19
CA ASN A 442 -6.14 -6.51 -14.23
C ASN A 442 -5.79 -5.15 -14.88
N ILE A 443 -5.14 -5.13 -16.02
CA ILE A 443 -4.91 -3.88 -16.76
C ILE A 443 -6.25 -3.27 -17.18
N ILE A 444 -7.16 -4.05 -17.76
CA ILE A 444 -8.48 -3.59 -18.21
C ILE A 444 -9.28 -3.04 -17.03
N ARG A 445 -9.26 -3.71 -15.87
CA ARG A 445 -9.92 -3.27 -14.65
C ARG A 445 -9.37 -1.94 -14.11
N LEU A 446 -8.05 -1.74 -14.17
CA LEU A 446 -7.38 -0.64 -13.47
C LEU A 446 -7.01 0.57 -14.36
N ARG A 447 -7.02 0.42 -15.68
CA ARG A 447 -6.51 1.44 -16.63
C ARG A 447 -7.23 2.78 -16.61
N ASN A 448 -8.47 2.86 -16.10
CA ASN A 448 -9.19 4.11 -15.95
C ASN A 448 -8.82 4.90 -14.69
N HIS A 449 -8.17 4.27 -13.69
CA HIS A 449 -7.77 4.94 -12.47
C HIS A 449 -6.66 5.97 -12.72
N ALA A 450 -6.90 7.20 -12.26
CA ALA A 450 -5.93 8.29 -12.37
C ALA A 450 -4.69 8.05 -11.52
N CYS A 451 -4.81 7.31 -10.44
CA CYS A 451 -3.72 7.00 -9.51
C CYS A 451 -2.64 6.09 -10.13
N ILE A 452 -2.96 5.20 -11.07
CA ILE A 452 -1.97 4.30 -11.67
C ILE A 452 -0.89 5.11 -12.38
N ALA A 453 0.33 5.08 -11.85
CA ALA A 453 1.46 5.84 -12.35
C ALA A 453 2.32 5.06 -13.35
N LEU A 454 2.56 3.78 -13.07
CA LEU A 454 3.26 2.85 -13.95
C LEU A 454 2.86 1.40 -13.65
N TRP A 455 3.15 0.52 -14.58
CA TRP A 455 3.13 -0.93 -14.42
C TRP A 455 4.55 -1.47 -14.25
N CYS A 456 4.78 -2.33 -13.25
CA CYS A 456 6.09 -2.93 -13.00
C CYS A 456 6.01 -4.46 -13.07
N GLY A 457 6.93 -5.08 -13.78
CA GLY A 457 6.89 -6.52 -14.06
C GLY A 457 7.04 -7.40 -12.82
N ASN A 458 7.97 -7.07 -11.92
CA ASN A 458 8.23 -7.87 -10.72
C ASN A 458 9.02 -7.12 -9.66
N ASN A 459 9.02 -7.69 -8.45
CA ASN A 459 9.93 -7.32 -7.38
C ASN A 459 11.19 -8.18 -7.41
N GLU A 460 12.37 -7.54 -7.55
CA GLU A 460 13.72 -8.06 -7.32
C GLU A 460 14.19 -9.26 -8.17
N ASN A 461 13.41 -9.77 -9.12
CA ASN A 461 13.85 -10.90 -9.94
C ASN A 461 15.09 -10.53 -10.78
N HIS A 462 15.16 -9.27 -11.31
CA HIS A 462 16.34 -8.83 -12.04
C HIS A 462 17.58 -8.79 -11.13
N THR A 463 17.45 -8.20 -9.94
CA THR A 463 18.55 -8.15 -8.99
C THR A 463 19.00 -9.53 -8.52
N ALA A 464 18.07 -10.47 -8.38
CA ALA A 464 18.38 -11.84 -7.95
C ALA A 464 19.26 -12.58 -8.98
N TRP A 465 19.02 -12.38 -10.26
CA TRP A 465 19.91 -12.95 -11.29
C TRP A 465 21.37 -12.55 -11.07
N PHE A 466 21.64 -11.28 -10.80
CA PHE A 466 22.99 -10.75 -10.76
C PHE A 466 23.62 -10.70 -9.37
N ASN A 467 22.82 -10.53 -8.31
CA ASN A 467 23.32 -10.27 -6.95
C ASN A 467 23.09 -11.43 -5.98
N TRP A 468 22.12 -12.35 -6.24
CA TRP A 468 21.82 -13.47 -5.34
C TRP A 468 22.41 -14.81 -5.81
N GLY A 469 23.29 -14.75 -6.84
CA GLY A 469 24.01 -15.91 -7.33
C GLY A 469 23.20 -16.86 -8.21
N TRP A 470 22.02 -16.45 -8.71
CA TRP A 470 21.19 -17.31 -9.56
C TRP A 470 21.91 -17.70 -10.85
N ILE A 471 22.61 -16.77 -11.53
CA ILE A 471 23.36 -17.09 -12.75
C ILE A 471 24.31 -18.26 -12.50
N SER A 472 25.20 -18.15 -11.51
CA SER A 472 26.20 -19.20 -11.25
C SER A 472 25.58 -20.52 -10.76
N ARG A 473 24.46 -20.45 -10.04
CA ARG A 473 23.73 -21.63 -9.56
C ARG A 473 23.12 -22.40 -10.72
N TYR A 474 22.33 -21.71 -11.56
CA TYR A 474 21.62 -22.35 -12.67
C TYR A 474 22.56 -22.74 -13.83
N GLU A 475 23.68 -22.06 -13.98
CA GLU A 475 24.76 -22.49 -14.90
C GLU A 475 25.34 -23.86 -14.49
N LYS A 476 25.65 -24.04 -13.19
CA LYS A 476 26.12 -25.32 -12.63
C LYS A 476 25.07 -26.43 -12.79
N MET A 477 23.80 -26.11 -12.78
CA MET A 477 22.69 -27.05 -12.99
C MET A 477 22.41 -27.31 -14.47
N GLY A 478 22.99 -26.54 -15.40
CA GLY A 478 22.77 -26.66 -16.84
C GLY A 478 21.41 -26.13 -17.35
N VAL A 479 20.72 -25.33 -16.55
CA VAL A 479 19.35 -24.83 -16.84
C VAL A 479 19.28 -23.29 -16.97
N LEU A 480 20.41 -22.60 -16.91
CA LEU A 480 20.46 -21.14 -16.95
C LEU A 480 19.78 -20.57 -18.20
N ALA A 481 20.04 -21.14 -19.36
CA ALA A 481 19.50 -20.62 -20.64
C ALA A 481 17.96 -20.70 -20.67
N GLU A 482 17.39 -21.81 -20.17
CA GLU A 482 15.96 -22.04 -20.07
C GLU A 482 15.30 -21.00 -19.14
N LEU A 483 15.76 -20.91 -17.91
CA LEU A 483 15.18 -20.00 -16.91
C LEU A 483 15.39 -18.50 -17.25
N ARG A 484 16.50 -18.17 -17.92
CA ARG A 484 16.70 -16.80 -18.46
C ARG A 484 15.76 -16.51 -19.60
N LYS A 485 15.45 -17.50 -20.43
CA LYS A 485 14.43 -17.37 -21.48
C LYS A 485 13.06 -17.15 -20.87
N ASP A 486 12.65 -17.98 -19.91
CA ASP A 486 11.37 -17.84 -19.20
C ASP A 486 11.22 -16.45 -18.56
N TYR A 487 12.27 -15.95 -17.91
CA TYR A 487 12.30 -14.59 -17.38
C TYR A 487 12.08 -13.52 -18.46
N LYS A 488 12.74 -13.63 -19.60
CA LYS A 488 12.60 -12.65 -20.70
C LYS A 488 11.22 -12.76 -21.35
N ASP A 489 10.73 -13.95 -21.61
CA ASP A 489 9.40 -14.19 -22.20
C ASP A 489 8.29 -13.51 -21.40
N VAL A 490 8.35 -13.54 -20.04
CA VAL A 490 7.34 -12.89 -19.21
C VAL A 490 7.58 -11.39 -19.08
N PHE A 491 8.77 -10.98 -18.61
CA PHE A 491 8.99 -9.61 -18.15
C PHE A 491 9.48 -8.65 -19.23
N HIS A 492 9.99 -9.15 -20.34
CA HIS A 492 10.47 -8.32 -21.46
C HIS A 492 9.66 -8.48 -22.75
N ASP A 493 8.80 -9.51 -22.84
CA ASP A 493 7.97 -9.75 -24.02
C ASP A 493 6.47 -9.72 -23.69
N LEU A 494 5.95 -10.64 -22.88
CA LEU A 494 4.51 -10.81 -22.64
C LEU A 494 3.89 -9.61 -21.90
N LEU A 495 4.44 -9.22 -20.75
CA LEU A 495 3.85 -8.15 -19.95
C LEU A 495 3.93 -6.78 -20.62
N PRO A 496 5.07 -6.34 -21.22
CA PRO A 496 5.08 -5.08 -21.97
C PRO A 496 4.13 -5.08 -23.18
N GLN A 497 3.96 -6.21 -23.88
CA GLN A 497 2.97 -6.33 -24.96
C GLN A 497 1.54 -6.23 -24.44
N ALA A 498 1.25 -6.81 -23.26
CA ALA A 498 -0.06 -6.68 -22.62
C ALA A 498 -0.34 -5.21 -22.23
N VAL A 499 0.64 -4.51 -21.64
CA VAL A 499 0.50 -3.09 -21.33
C VAL A 499 0.30 -2.26 -22.59
N GLU A 500 1.12 -2.44 -23.62
CA GLU A 500 0.97 -1.73 -24.91
C GLU A 500 -0.40 -1.95 -25.54
N LYS A 501 -0.94 -3.15 -25.45
CA LYS A 501 -2.24 -3.50 -26.00
C LYS A 501 -3.41 -2.90 -25.24
N TYR A 502 -3.38 -2.97 -23.90
CA TYR A 502 -4.55 -2.68 -23.07
C TYR A 502 -4.49 -1.31 -22.36
N ASP A 503 -3.27 -0.74 -22.18
CA ASP A 503 -3.04 0.56 -21.53
C ASP A 503 -1.82 1.30 -22.12
N PRO A 504 -1.82 1.61 -23.44
CA PRO A 504 -0.66 2.12 -24.19
C PRO A 504 -0.17 3.50 -23.72
N VAL A 505 -0.91 4.18 -22.89
CA VAL A 505 -0.53 5.52 -22.37
C VAL A 505 0.25 5.46 -21.07
N ARG A 506 0.43 4.25 -20.48
CA ARG A 506 1.20 4.08 -19.24
C ARG A 506 2.53 3.41 -19.48
N PHE A 507 3.50 3.85 -18.67
CA PHE A 507 4.84 3.33 -18.73
C PHE A 507 4.93 1.93 -18.08
N TYR A 508 5.67 1.03 -18.74
CA TYR A 508 6.02 -0.29 -18.19
C TYR A 508 7.47 -0.33 -17.75
N TRP A 509 7.73 -0.86 -16.54
CA TRP A 509 9.06 -1.07 -15.97
C TRP A 509 9.27 -2.56 -15.67
N PRO A 510 10.30 -3.24 -16.27
CA PRO A 510 10.38 -4.70 -16.23
C PRO A 510 10.59 -5.33 -14.87
N SER A 511 11.29 -4.63 -13.95
CA SER A 511 11.60 -5.09 -12.60
C SER A 511 11.87 -3.90 -11.68
N SER A 512 11.75 -4.07 -10.40
CA SER A 512 12.22 -3.10 -9.39
C SER A 512 13.12 -3.86 -8.40
N PRO A 513 14.41 -3.46 -8.23
CA PRO A 513 15.09 -2.37 -8.94
C PRO A 513 15.53 -2.77 -10.36
N TYR A 514 15.70 -1.76 -11.22
CA TYR A 514 16.16 -1.97 -12.59
C TYR A 514 16.90 -0.74 -13.15
N GLY A 515 18.01 -0.97 -13.88
CA GLY A 515 18.82 0.09 -14.45
C GLY A 515 18.53 0.41 -15.94
N GLY A 516 17.58 -0.31 -16.55
CA GLY A 516 17.22 -0.10 -17.97
C GLY A 516 17.92 -1.02 -18.98
N ASN A 517 18.73 -1.99 -18.51
CA ASN A 517 19.37 -2.99 -19.35
C ASN A 517 19.11 -4.41 -18.80
N PRO A 518 18.45 -5.31 -19.55
CA PRO A 518 18.11 -6.65 -19.07
C PRO A 518 19.31 -7.58 -18.88
N ASP A 519 20.43 -7.27 -19.49
CA ASP A 519 21.65 -8.09 -19.44
C ASP A 519 22.78 -7.47 -18.61
N ALA A 520 22.53 -6.34 -17.97
CA ALA A 520 23.47 -5.68 -17.09
C ALA A 520 23.05 -5.74 -15.62
N LYS A 521 24.03 -5.93 -14.74
CA LYS A 521 23.87 -5.82 -13.31
C LYS A 521 23.30 -4.45 -12.93
N CYS A 522 22.22 -4.44 -12.14
CA CYS A 522 21.88 -3.28 -11.35
C CYS A 522 22.90 -3.20 -10.23
N GLU A 523 23.75 -2.20 -10.27
CA GLU A 523 24.77 -2.06 -9.24
C GLU A 523 24.13 -1.69 -7.92
N THR A 524 24.28 -2.52 -6.88
CA THR A 524 23.78 -2.33 -5.53
C THR A 524 24.95 -2.19 -4.56
N GLY A 525 24.93 -1.16 -3.70
CA GLY A 525 25.78 -1.08 -2.53
C GLY A 525 27.12 -0.35 -2.66
N GLN A 526 27.33 0.43 -3.72
CA GLN A 526 28.50 1.30 -3.84
C GLN A 526 28.10 2.78 -3.76
N PRO A 527 28.91 3.68 -3.19
CA PRO A 527 28.67 5.11 -3.28
C PRO A 527 28.49 5.55 -4.75
N ASN A 528 27.50 6.36 -5.02
CA ASN A 528 27.14 6.87 -6.38
C ASN A 528 26.61 5.83 -7.36
N TRP A 529 25.95 4.80 -6.89
CA TRP A 529 25.84 3.62 -7.64
C TRP A 529 24.57 3.28 -8.43
N ASN A 530 23.50 3.88 -8.42
CA ASN A 530 22.55 3.68 -9.50
C ASN A 530 22.25 4.99 -10.20
N PRO A 531 23.07 5.38 -11.18
CA PRO A 531 22.83 6.58 -11.98
C PRO A 531 21.65 6.41 -12.94
N ASN A 532 21.02 5.21 -12.98
CA ASN A 532 19.95 4.87 -13.89
C ASN A 532 18.81 4.16 -13.15
N GLY A 533 17.57 4.53 -13.45
CA GLY A 533 16.39 3.83 -12.92
C GLY A 533 16.18 3.95 -11.41
N ASP A 534 15.67 2.88 -10.82
CA ASP A 534 15.36 2.83 -9.39
C ASP A 534 16.31 1.92 -8.61
N ALA A 535 16.29 2.03 -7.28
CA ALA A 535 17.21 1.33 -6.40
C ALA A 535 16.49 0.75 -5.16
N HIS A 536 16.91 -0.46 -4.77
CA HIS A 536 16.66 -1.05 -3.45
C HIS A 536 17.95 -0.99 -2.65
N TYR A 537 17.96 -0.23 -1.55
CA TYR A 537 19.15 -0.09 -0.71
C TYR A 537 18.95 -0.77 0.65
N TRP A 538 19.59 -1.91 0.82
CA TRP A 538 19.56 -2.74 2.02
C TRP A 538 20.91 -2.81 2.76
N GLY A 539 21.84 -1.92 2.44
CA GLY A 539 23.12 -1.80 3.17
C GLY A 539 22.88 -1.48 4.63
N VAL A 540 22.05 -0.47 4.92
CA VAL A 540 21.43 -0.32 6.25
C VAL A 540 20.38 -1.41 6.41
N TRP A 541 20.36 -2.06 7.55
CA TRP A 541 19.64 -3.27 7.93
C TRP A 541 20.39 -4.55 7.52
N HIS A 542 20.20 -5.15 6.35
CA HIS A 542 20.80 -6.44 5.96
C HIS A 542 22.33 -6.39 5.88
N GLY A 543 22.89 -5.30 5.35
CA GLY A 543 24.34 -5.11 5.20
C GLY A 543 25.04 -4.65 6.46
N LYS A 544 24.32 -4.28 7.53
CA LYS A 544 24.86 -3.68 8.77
C LYS A 544 25.64 -2.36 8.55
N ASP A 545 25.34 -1.65 7.48
CA ASP A 545 25.83 -0.30 7.30
C ASP A 545 25.34 0.61 8.42
N SER A 546 26.15 1.61 8.76
CA SER A 546 25.71 2.68 9.67
C SER A 546 24.50 3.42 9.09
N ILE A 547 23.56 3.86 9.94
CA ILE A 547 22.44 4.70 9.53
C ILE A 547 22.90 5.95 8.78
N ALA A 548 24.08 6.48 9.13
CA ALA A 548 24.67 7.63 8.45
C ALA A 548 24.96 7.37 6.95
N ASN A 549 25.07 6.11 6.51
CA ASN A 549 25.29 5.77 5.09
C ASN A 549 24.15 6.22 4.17
N PHE A 550 22.96 6.41 4.66
CA PHE A 550 21.88 7.04 3.87
C PHE A 550 22.26 8.43 3.34
N ASN A 551 23.17 9.16 4.00
CA ASN A 551 23.68 10.44 3.52
C ASN A 551 24.73 10.32 2.42
N VAL A 552 25.27 9.13 2.18
CA VAL A 552 26.39 8.87 1.26
C VAL A 552 25.89 8.23 -0.04
N ILE A 553 24.97 7.26 0.09
CA ILE A 553 24.44 6.49 -1.05
C ILE A 553 23.56 7.39 -1.92
N LYS A 554 23.77 7.31 -3.23
CA LYS A 554 23.03 8.09 -4.23
C LYS A 554 22.29 7.20 -5.21
N ALA A 555 21.04 7.55 -5.51
CA ALA A 555 20.25 6.92 -6.56
C ALA A 555 19.26 7.94 -7.16
N ARG A 556 18.76 7.65 -8.36
CA ARG A 556 17.74 8.48 -9.02
C ARG A 556 16.38 8.38 -8.35
N PHE A 557 16.09 7.20 -7.80
CA PHE A 557 14.84 6.89 -7.13
C PHE A 557 15.07 5.71 -6.17
N PHE A 558 14.81 5.90 -4.90
CA PHE A 558 14.80 4.81 -3.92
C PHE A 558 13.41 4.20 -3.84
N SER A 559 13.19 3.10 -4.53
CA SER A 559 11.93 2.37 -4.54
C SER A 559 11.76 1.44 -3.35
N GLU A 560 12.88 1.08 -2.68
CA GLU A 560 12.87 0.27 -1.47
C GLU A 560 14.11 0.49 -0.60
N TYR A 561 13.89 0.60 0.70
CA TYR A 561 14.85 0.57 1.81
C TYR A 561 14.06 0.48 3.10
N GLY A 562 14.63 0.00 4.20
CA GLY A 562 13.80 -0.17 5.39
C GLY A 562 14.59 -0.44 6.66
N PHE A 563 13.86 -0.45 7.80
CA PHE A 563 14.38 -0.75 9.12
C PHE A 563 13.28 -1.37 9.97
N GLN A 564 13.57 -2.45 10.73
CA GLN A 564 12.57 -3.10 11.57
C GLN A 564 12.43 -2.50 12.96
N SER A 565 11.23 -2.61 13.49
CA SER A 565 10.96 -2.56 14.94
C SER A 565 9.77 -3.43 15.32
N PHE A 566 9.69 -3.77 16.60
CA PHE A 566 8.46 -4.32 17.15
C PHE A 566 7.35 -3.25 17.19
N PRO A 567 6.05 -3.64 17.16
CA PRO A 567 4.95 -2.73 17.41
C PRO A 567 4.94 -2.25 18.87
N GLU A 568 4.02 -1.34 19.19
CA GLU A 568 3.81 -0.87 20.57
C GLU A 568 3.39 -2.00 21.51
N TYR A 569 3.67 -1.81 22.80
CA TYR A 569 3.31 -2.78 23.84
C TYR A 569 1.83 -3.14 23.84
N GLN A 570 0.93 -2.18 23.54
CA GLN A 570 -0.50 -2.42 23.41
C GLN A 570 -0.86 -3.41 22.29
N SER A 571 -0.10 -3.40 21.22
CA SER A 571 -0.24 -4.36 20.12
C SER A 571 0.28 -5.73 20.51
N ILE A 572 1.40 -5.78 21.23
CA ILE A 572 1.97 -7.04 21.77
C ILE A 572 0.94 -7.75 22.65
N LEU A 573 0.28 -7.04 23.56
CA LEU A 573 -0.70 -7.62 24.46
C LEU A 573 -1.89 -8.29 23.74
N LYS A 574 -2.19 -7.92 22.49
CA LYS A 574 -3.29 -8.54 21.75
C LYS A 574 -2.97 -9.95 21.25
N TYR A 575 -1.71 -10.28 21.03
CA TYR A 575 -1.31 -11.60 20.54
C TYR A 575 -0.39 -12.37 21.52
N ALA A 576 0.24 -11.67 22.45
CA ALA A 576 1.14 -12.22 23.47
C ALA A 576 0.87 -11.56 24.82
N PRO A 577 -0.29 -11.85 25.48
CA PRO A 577 -0.67 -11.18 26.72
C PRO A 577 0.11 -11.68 27.94
N GLU A 578 0.78 -12.82 27.86
CA GLU A 578 1.45 -13.43 29.01
C GLU A 578 2.83 -12.83 29.24
N GLU A 579 3.16 -12.48 30.48
CA GLU A 579 4.45 -11.86 30.84
C GLU A 579 5.67 -12.72 30.43
N ARG A 580 5.54 -14.05 30.46
CA ARG A 580 6.59 -14.97 30.02
C ARG A 580 6.93 -14.83 28.52
N ASP A 581 6.03 -14.24 27.72
CA ASP A 581 6.26 -14.01 26.31
C ASP A 581 6.99 -12.68 26.03
N HIS A 582 7.16 -11.84 27.07
CA HIS A 582 7.74 -10.50 26.93
C HIS A 582 9.28 -10.53 26.94
N ASP A 583 9.84 -11.33 26.05
CA ASP A 583 11.24 -11.38 25.67
C ASP A 583 11.32 -11.58 24.16
N ILE A 584 12.13 -10.78 23.46
CA ILE A 584 12.25 -10.83 21.99
C ILE A 584 12.72 -12.20 21.47
N TYR A 585 13.26 -13.06 22.34
CA TYR A 585 13.68 -14.42 22.03
C TYR A 585 12.73 -15.49 22.56
N SER A 586 11.61 -15.11 23.17
CA SER A 586 10.58 -16.09 23.54
C SER A 586 9.99 -16.75 22.27
N ASP A 587 9.44 -17.96 22.43
CA ASP A 587 8.86 -18.71 21.32
C ASP A 587 7.77 -17.90 20.57
N VAL A 588 6.97 -17.13 21.31
CA VAL A 588 5.90 -16.31 20.72
C VAL A 588 6.48 -15.13 19.96
N MET A 589 7.41 -14.37 20.55
CA MET A 589 8.04 -13.24 19.85
C MET A 589 8.82 -13.71 18.61
N MET A 590 9.48 -14.88 18.69
CA MET A 590 10.18 -15.49 17.58
C MET A 590 9.23 -15.96 16.48
N ALA A 591 8.04 -16.47 16.81
CA ALA A 591 7.03 -16.84 15.82
C ALA A 591 6.50 -15.60 15.07
N HIS A 592 6.39 -14.46 15.77
CA HIS A 592 5.96 -13.16 15.24
C HIS A 592 7.13 -12.28 14.74
N GLN A 593 8.27 -12.91 14.38
CA GLN A 593 9.47 -12.23 13.82
C GLN A 593 9.90 -12.86 12.52
N ARG A 594 9.26 -13.26 11.65
CA ARG A 594 9.51 -14.00 10.39
C ARG A 594 10.95 -14.01 9.82
N GLY A 595 11.79 -13.02 10.14
CA GLY A 595 13.24 -13.02 9.91
C GLY A 595 14.06 -13.84 10.94
N GLY A 596 13.38 -14.47 11.88
CA GLY A 596 13.96 -15.34 12.91
C GLY A 596 14.89 -14.61 13.89
N SER A 597 15.68 -15.37 14.63
CA SER A 597 16.61 -14.81 15.62
C SER A 597 17.67 -13.88 15.02
N HIS A 598 17.96 -14.00 13.72
CA HIS A 598 18.88 -13.09 13.04
C HIS A 598 18.32 -11.65 13.03
N ALA A 599 17.06 -11.47 12.69
CA ALA A 599 16.43 -10.15 12.66
C ALA A 599 16.34 -9.52 14.07
N ASN A 600 15.98 -10.30 15.10
CA ASN A 600 15.97 -9.79 16.48
C ASN A 600 17.35 -9.37 16.94
N ARG A 601 18.42 -10.16 16.61
CA ARG A 601 19.81 -9.77 16.88
C ARG A 601 20.21 -8.50 16.11
N LEU A 602 19.69 -8.27 14.92
CA LEU A 602 19.94 -7.02 14.17
C LEU A 602 19.29 -5.81 14.85
N ILE A 603 18.02 -5.93 15.27
CA ILE A 603 17.34 -4.86 16.03
C ILE A 603 18.18 -4.52 17.29
N GLU A 604 18.56 -5.53 18.07
CA GLU A 604 19.35 -5.35 19.30
C GLU A 604 20.72 -4.74 18.99
N TRP A 605 21.40 -5.23 17.96
CA TRP A 605 22.73 -4.72 17.57
C TRP A 605 22.69 -3.24 17.19
N TYR A 606 21.75 -2.83 16.32
CA TYR A 606 21.60 -1.43 15.96
C TYR A 606 21.17 -0.59 17.16
N LEU A 607 20.28 -1.12 17.99
CA LEU A 607 19.82 -0.40 19.19
C LEU A 607 20.99 -0.10 20.12
N LEU A 608 21.84 -1.07 20.43
CA LEU A 608 23.01 -0.89 21.32
C LEU A 608 24.15 -0.07 20.67
N ASN A 609 24.13 0.07 19.33
CA ASN A 609 25.06 0.97 18.66
C ASN A 609 24.62 2.44 18.75
N GLU A 610 23.32 2.71 18.72
CA GLU A 610 22.76 4.07 18.66
C GLU A 610 22.24 4.55 20.02
N TYR A 611 21.73 3.66 20.86
CA TYR A 611 21.11 3.95 22.17
C TYR A 611 21.78 3.18 23.29
N ARG A 612 21.52 3.59 24.54
CA ARG A 612 21.94 2.84 25.74
C ARG A 612 21.07 1.60 25.92
N LYS A 613 21.55 0.67 26.73
CA LYS A 613 20.79 -0.57 27.05
C LYS A 613 19.44 -0.21 27.71
N PRO A 614 18.32 -0.70 27.19
CA PRO A 614 17.00 -0.48 27.78
C PRO A 614 16.86 -1.14 29.15
N LEU A 615 16.05 -0.54 30.02
CA LEU A 615 15.76 -1.03 31.38
C LEU A 615 15.00 -2.37 31.36
N ASN A 616 14.04 -2.52 30.46
CA ASN A 616 13.13 -3.66 30.40
C ASN A 616 12.53 -3.81 28.99
N PHE A 617 11.61 -4.78 28.83
CA PHE A 617 10.97 -5.05 27.55
C PHE A 617 10.20 -3.85 26.97
N LYS A 618 9.41 -3.12 27.77
CA LYS A 618 8.70 -1.91 27.31
C LYS A 618 9.66 -0.83 26.83
N SER A 619 10.75 -0.62 27.56
CA SER A 619 11.82 0.31 27.15
C SER A 619 12.50 -0.13 25.87
N PHE A 620 12.69 -1.44 25.66
CA PHE A 620 13.21 -1.99 24.41
C PHE A 620 12.29 -1.68 23.22
N LEU A 621 10.98 -1.89 23.37
CA LEU A 621 10.00 -1.58 22.32
C LEU A 621 10.02 -0.08 21.96
N TYR A 622 10.00 0.79 22.97
CA TYR A 622 10.01 2.24 22.79
C TYR A 622 11.29 2.72 22.07
N LEU A 623 12.45 2.31 22.55
CA LEU A 623 13.74 2.68 21.92
C LEU A 623 13.89 2.06 20.52
N GLY A 624 13.39 0.85 20.31
CA GLY A 624 13.37 0.20 18.99
C GLY A 624 12.54 0.98 17.98
N GLN A 625 11.42 1.57 18.40
CA GLN A 625 10.61 2.42 17.52
C GLN A 625 11.28 3.77 17.23
N LEU A 626 11.91 4.40 18.22
CA LEU A 626 12.72 5.61 18.00
C LEU A 626 13.85 5.34 17.00
N LEU A 627 14.55 4.22 17.16
CA LEU A 627 15.63 3.78 16.27
C LEU A 627 15.14 3.63 14.82
N GLN A 628 14.03 2.92 14.62
CA GLN A 628 13.41 2.76 13.29
C GLN A 628 13.05 4.14 12.71
N GLY A 629 12.41 4.99 13.51
CA GLY A 629 12.02 6.35 13.10
C GLY A 629 13.22 7.20 12.69
N ASP A 630 14.29 7.20 13.48
CA ASP A 630 15.51 7.96 13.18
C ASP A 630 16.20 7.44 11.92
N ALA A 631 16.26 6.12 11.71
CA ALA A 631 16.87 5.53 10.51
C ALA A 631 16.13 5.95 9.24
N ILE A 632 14.81 5.81 9.23
CA ILE A 632 13.99 6.13 8.05
C ILE A 632 13.90 7.65 7.80
N ARG A 633 13.81 8.46 8.87
CA ARG A 633 13.90 9.93 8.75
C ARG A 633 15.21 10.34 8.10
N THR A 634 16.34 9.77 8.55
CA THR A 634 17.66 10.08 7.98
C THR A 634 17.70 9.77 6.48
N ALA A 635 17.14 8.64 6.06
CA ALA A 635 17.04 8.28 4.64
C ALA A 635 16.18 9.28 3.86
N ILE A 636 14.95 9.55 4.30
CA ILE A 636 14.02 10.46 3.62
C ILE A 636 14.65 11.85 3.48
N GLU A 637 15.24 12.39 4.55
CA GLU A 637 15.90 13.69 4.52
C GLU A 637 17.08 13.71 3.56
N ALA A 638 17.92 12.67 3.54
CA ALA A 638 19.05 12.55 2.62
C ALA A 638 18.59 12.53 1.16
N HIS A 639 17.60 11.71 0.83
CA HIS A 639 17.05 11.60 -0.52
C HIS A 639 16.42 12.91 -0.99
N ARG A 640 15.71 13.60 -0.11
CA ARG A 640 15.11 14.92 -0.42
C ARG A 640 16.14 16.03 -0.57
N ARG A 641 17.24 16.02 0.20
CA ARG A 641 18.33 16.97 0.00
C ARG A 641 18.98 16.83 -1.37
N ASP A 642 19.00 15.61 -1.92
CA ASP A 642 19.61 15.32 -3.23
C ASP A 642 18.77 15.74 -4.44
N MET A 643 17.56 16.27 -4.23
CA MET A 643 16.74 16.81 -5.31
C MET A 643 17.47 17.92 -6.10
N PRO A 644 17.49 17.91 -7.47
CA PRO A 644 16.68 17.07 -8.37
C PRO A 644 17.37 15.78 -8.85
N TYR A 645 18.54 15.40 -8.33
CA TYR A 645 19.20 14.14 -8.72
C TYR A 645 18.37 12.93 -8.30
N CYS A 646 17.99 12.88 -7.04
CA CYS A 646 17.01 11.92 -6.52
C CYS A 646 15.61 12.53 -6.56
N MET A 647 14.63 11.81 -7.13
CA MET A 647 13.27 12.32 -7.27
C MET A 647 12.20 11.35 -6.74
N GLY A 648 12.60 10.41 -5.88
CA GLY A 648 11.63 9.55 -5.19
C GLY A 648 12.24 8.74 -4.05
N THR A 649 11.40 8.50 -3.04
CA THR A 649 11.77 7.75 -1.85
C THR A 649 10.54 7.02 -1.29
N LEU A 650 10.53 5.69 -1.41
CA LEU A 650 9.48 4.79 -0.95
C LEU A 650 10.08 3.79 0.04
N PHE A 651 9.83 3.97 1.33
CA PHE A 651 10.38 3.04 2.31
C PHE A 651 9.61 1.70 2.33
N TRP A 652 10.29 0.64 2.66
CA TRP A 652 9.72 -0.64 3.02
C TRP A 652 9.44 -0.64 4.52
N GLN A 653 8.19 -0.71 5.07
CA GLN A 653 6.91 -0.77 4.34
C GLN A 653 5.84 0.06 5.07
N HIS A 654 4.67 0.27 4.43
CA HIS A 654 3.60 1.08 5.02
C HIS A 654 2.88 0.37 6.17
N ASN A 655 2.48 -0.89 5.98
CA ASN A 655 1.56 -1.64 6.85
C ASN A 655 1.99 -3.10 7.05
N ASP A 656 1.33 -3.77 7.99
CA ASP A 656 1.45 -5.20 8.24
C ASP A 656 0.19 -5.96 7.81
N CYS A 657 0.32 -7.28 7.57
CA CYS A 657 -0.80 -8.19 7.28
C CYS A 657 -1.22 -9.04 8.49
N TRP A 658 -0.45 -9.04 9.56
CA TRP A 658 -0.69 -9.71 10.83
C TRP A 658 0.17 -9.07 11.91
N PRO A 659 -0.05 -9.37 13.23
CA PRO A 659 0.80 -8.83 14.30
C PRO A 659 2.23 -9.38 14.21
N VAL A 660 3.22 -8.51 14.01
CA VAL A 660 4.60 -8.92 13.71
C VAL A 660 5.61 -7.82 14.03
N ALA A 661 6.85 -8.20 14.31
CA ALA A 661 8.00 -7.30 14.22
C ALA A 661 8.41 -7.16 12.76
N SER A 662 8.36 -5.95 12.21
CA SER A 662 8.56 -5.70 10.78
C SER A 662 9.09 -4.30 10.50
N TRP A 663 9.23 -3.99 9.22
CA TRP A 663 9.61 -2.67 8.70
C TRP A 663 8.43 -1.68 8.62
N SER A 664 7.21 -2.10 8.99
CA SER A 664 6.01 -1.29 8.85
C SER A 664 6.10 0.04 9.61
N SER A 665 5.51 1.08 9.04
CA SER A 665 5.34 2.38 9.71
C SER A 665 4.07 2.44 10.56
N ARG A 666 3.08 1.60 10.25
CA ARG A 666 1.88 1.36 11.04
C ARG A 666 1.69 -0.14 11.24
N ASP A 667 1.33 -0.54 12.44
CA ASP A 667 1.17 -1.94 12.76
C ASP A 667 -0.15 -2.55 12.21
N TYR A 668 -0.32 -3.85 12.37
CA TYR A 668 -1.50 -4.58 11.92
C TYR A 668 -2.83 -4.01 12.44
N TYR A 669 -2.84 -3.51 13.68
CA TYR A 669 -4.03 -2.90 14.29
C TYR A 669 -4.27 -1.45 13.86
N GLY A 670 -3.38 -0.91 13.03
CA GLY A 670 -3.46 0.44 12.47
C GLY A 670 -2.94 1.54 13.41
N ARG A 671 -2.13 1.21 14.41
CA ARG A 671 -1.41 2.18 15.23
C ARG A 671 -0.20 2.71 14.47
N TRP A 672 0.03 4.00 14.57
CA TRP A 672 1.20 4.63 14.00
C TRP A 672 2.42 4.35 14.90
N LYS A 673 3.46 3.78 14.33
CA LYS A 673 4.77 3.64 14.96
C LYS A 673 5.52 4.98 14.90
N ALA A 674 6.58 5.14 15.69
CA ALA A 674 7.43 6.36 15.67
C ALA A 674 7.86 6.74 14.25
N GLN A 675 8.20 5.76 13.41
CA GLN A 675 8.55 5.96 12.00
C GLN A 675 7.48 6.74 11.24
N HIS A 676 6.19 6.47 11.46
CA HIS A 676 5.11 7.14 10.72
C HIS A 676 5.02 8.64 11.05
N TYR A 677 5.15 9.00 12.34
CA TYR A 677 5.23 10.40 12.77
C TYR A 677 6.48 11.12 12.23
N PHE A 678 7.62 10.43 12.21
CA PHE A 678 8.86 10.99 11.68
C PHE A 678 8.80 11.17 10.17
N SER A 679 8.26 10.18 9.44
CA SER A 679 8.05 10.26 8.00
C SER A 679 7.10 11.39 7.62
N ARG A 680 6.02 11.61 8.37
CA ARG A 680 5.10 12.72 8.15
C ARG A 680 5.82 14.07 8.15
N LYS A 681 6.72 14.30 9.12
CA LYS A 681 7.52 15.53 9.22
C LYS A 681 8.53 15.61 8.07
N ALA A 682 9.22 14.53 7.78
CA ALA A 682 10.22 14.46 6.71
C ALA A 682 9.60 14.59 5.30
N TYR A 683 8.31 14.25 5.12
CA TYR A 683 7.54 14.39 3.88
C TYR A 683 6.77 15.72 3.78
N GLY A 684 6.89 16.62 4.76
CA GLY A 684 6.27 17.94 4.69
C GLY A 684 6.61 18.68 3.40
N ASP A 685 5.71 19.54 2.94
CA ASP A 685 5.90 20.35 1.71
C ASP A 685 7.10 21.32 1.84
N ILE A 686 7.42 21.71 3.06
CA ILE A 686 8.69 22.36 3.45
C ILE A 686 9.39 21.42 4.44
N LEU A 687 10.67 21.15 4.18
CA LEU A 687 11.55 20.40 5.08
C LEU A 687 12.75 21.25 5.46
N VAL A 688 13.05 21.33 6.75
CA VAL A 688 14.32 21.84 7.29
C VAL A 688 15.17 20.65 7.68
N SER A 689 16.34 20.51 7.09
CA SER A 689 17.23 19.34 7.28
C SER A 689 18.67 19.77 7.57
N PRO A 690 19.06 19.87 8.84
CA PRO A 690 20.45 20.03 9.22
C PRO A 690 21.22 18.72 9.04
N VAL A 691 22.47 18.82 8.58
CA VAL A 691 23.36 17.66 8.39
C VAL A 691 24.82 18.07 8.60
N ALA A 692 25.61 17.20 9.21
CA ALA A 692 27.07 17.37 9.27
C ALA A 692 27.70 16.94 7.95
N LYS A 693 28.49 17.81 7.34
CA LYS A 693 29.20 17.55 6.11
C LYS A 693 30.54 18.31 6.12
N ASP A 694 31.65 17.65 5.82
CA ASP A 694 32.99 18.24 5.73
C ASP A 694 33.36 19.12 6.94
N ASN A 695 33.11 18.63 8.16
CA ASN A 695 33.26 19.33 9.45
C ASN A 695 32.42 20.62 9.61
N ASN A 696 31.41 20.82 8.76
CA ASN A 696 30.43 21.90 8.90
C ASN A 696 29.07 21.33 9.26
N ILE A 697 28.22 22.17 9.86
CA ILE A 697 26.76 21.95 9.85
C ILE A 697 26.20 22.72 8.66
N GLU A 698 25.61 21.97 7.73
CA GLU A 698 24.81 22.54 6.66
C GLU A 698 23.32 22.43 7.02
N VAL A 699 22.55 23.46 6.71
CA VAL A 699 21.09 23.43 6.88
C VAL A 699 20.43 23.61 5.53
N TYR A 700 19.83 22.53 5.03
CA TYR A 700 19.03 22.55 3.81
C TYR A 700 17.60 22.95 4.11
N ILE A 701 16.98 23.65 3.18
CA ILE A 701 15.53 23.79 3.10
C ILE A 701 15.09 23.23 1.77
N VAL A 702 14.16 22.26 1.83
CA VAL A 702 13.55 21.62 0.67
C VAL A 702 12.10 22.08 0.56
N SER A 703 11.67 22.44 -0.64
CA SER A 703 10.30 22.86 -0.92
C SER A 703 9.72 22.11 -2.11
N ASP A 704 8.59 21.46 -1.92
CA ASP A 704 7.79 20.83 -2.99
C ASP A 704 6.76 21.81 -3.57
N ARG A 705 6.67 23.01 -3.06
CA ARG A 705 5.67 24.00 -3.48
C ARG A 705 5.92 24.50 -4.90
N LEU A 706 4.84 24.71 -5.64
CA LEU A 706 4.87 25.19 -7.04
C LEU A 706 5.10 26.70 -7.17
N LYS A 707 5.27 27.41 -6.04
CA LYS A 707 5.59 28.82 -5.97
C LYS A 707 6.78 29.05 -5.06
N ALA A 708 7.51 30.12 -5.32
CA ALA A 708 8.62 30.53 -4.47
C ALA A 708 8.13 30.79 -3.03
N VAL A 709 8.91 30.32 -2.05
CA VAL A 709 8.64 30.50 -0.62
C VAL A 709 9.63 31.51 -0.04
N LYS A 710 9.13 32.44 0.77
CA LYS A 710 9.94 33.42 1.47
C LYS A 710 9.74 33.26 2.98
N GLY A 711 10.80 33.41 3.74
CA GLY A 711 10.73 33.33 5.20
C GLY A 711 12.07 33.62 5.86
N LYS A 712 12.15 33.29 7.13
CA LYS A 712 13.35 33.46 7.94
C LYS A 712 13.78 32.13 8.55
N LEU A 713 15.06 31.80 8.38
CA LEU A 713 15.71 30.65 9.01
C LEU A 713 16.39 31.13 10.30
N PHE A 714 16.09 30.45 11.41
CA PHE A 714 16.72 30.62 12.71
C PHE A 714 17.48 29.35 13.07
N ILE A 715 18.70 29.53 13.58
CA ILE A 715 19.51 28.42 14.05
C ILE A 715 19.95 28.75 15.48
N ARG A 716 19.71 27.83 16.39
CA ARG A 716 20.13 27.92 17.79
C ARG A 716 21.03 26.74 18.10
N VAL A 717 22.19 26.99 18.62
CA VAL A 717 23.07 26.00 19.24
C VAL A 717 22.93 26.15 20.74
N MET A 718 22.50 25.12 21.43
CA MET A 718 22.24 25.18 22.87
C MET A 718 22.73 23.90 23.56
N ASP A 719 22.97 24.00 24.88
CA ASP A 719 23.15 22.82 25.69
C ASP A 719 21.77 22.17 26.04
N LEU A 720 21.79 20.98 26.62
CA LEU A 720 20.58 20.25 26.97
C LEU A 720 19.76 20.88 28.11
N LYS A 721 20.30 21.91 28.77
CA LYS A 721 19.59 22.73 29.79
C LYS A 721 18.96 23.98 29.18
N GLY A 722 19.13 24.22 27.87
CA GLY A 722 18.56 25.39 27.19
C GLY A 722 19.44 26.62 27.16
N ASN A 723 20.70 26.57 27.68
CA ASN A 723 21.62 27.68 27.57
C ASN A 723 22.09 27.82 26.13
N ILE A 724 21.87 28.99 25.53
CA ILE A 724 22.20 29.27 24.15
C ILE A 724 23.65 29.60 23.99
N LEU A 725 24.37 28.83 23.18
CA LEU A 725 25.78 29.04 22.85
C LEU A 725 25.96 29.95 21.65
N SER A 726 25.10 29.76 20.62
CA SER A 726 25.16 30.54 19.39
C SER A 726 23.78 30.68 18.75
N LYS A 727 23.53 31.82 18.09
CA LYS A 727 22.31 32.11 17.34
C LYS A 727 22.66 32.66 15.97
N TYR A 728 21.92 32.25 14.96
CA TYR A 728 22.01 32.79 13.61
C TYR A 728 20.60 33.00 13.04
N GLU A 729 20.49 34.05 12.19
CA GLU A 729 19.28 34.38 11.46
C GLU A 729 19.63 34.65 10.00
N LYS A 730 18.78 34.17 9.08
CA LYS A 730 18.96 34.44 7.65
C LYS A 730 17.59 34.57 6.98
N ASN A 731 17.42 35.64 6.18
CA ASN A 731 16.28 35.71 5.27
C ASN A 731 16.49 34.71 4.12
N VAL A 732 15.46 33.96 3.81
CA VAL A 732 15.48 32.89 2.82
C VAL A 732 14.44 33.16 1.75
N VAL A 733 14.85 32.98 0.49
CA VAL A 733 13.96 32.94 -0.68
C VAL A 733 14.26 31.63 -1.41
N LEU A 734 13.29 30.72 -1.41
CA LEU A 734 13.39 29.43 -2.08
C LEU A 734 12.65 29.49 -3.41
N PRO A 735 13.25 29.10 -4.53
CA PRO A 735 12.51 28.83 -5.75
C PRO A 735 11.45 27.74 -5.55
N ALA A 736 10.51 27.64 -6.47
CA ALA A 736 9.58 26.53 -6.50
C ALA A 736 10.30 25.19 -6.69
N ASN A 737 9.80 24.12 -6.06
CA ASN A 737 10.22 22.73 -6.26
C ASN A 737 11.73 22.55 -6.22
N THR A 738 12.35 22.83 -5.06
CA THR A 738 13.82 22.94 -4.94
C THR A 738 14.34 22.40 -3.62
N SER A 739 15.60 21.99 -3.62
CA SER A 739 16.41 21.72 -2.42
C SER A 739 17.67 22.59 -2.46
N GLN A 740 17.91 23.34 -1.39
CA GLN A 740 19.09 24.22 -1.30
C GLN A 740 19.68 24.28 0.10
N SER A 741 21.00 24.24 0.22
CA SER A 741 21.70 24.58 1.45
C SER A 741 21.59 26.10 1.69
N GLN A 742 20.95 26.46 2.81
CA GLN A 742 20.72 27.85 3.18
C GLN A 742 21.71 28.38 4.21
N PHE A 743 22.38 27.50 4.91
CA PHE A 743 23.35 27.89 5.93
C PHE A 743 24.45 26.85 6.05
N SER A 744 25.69 27.31 6.30
CA SER A 744 26.83 26.47 6.59
C SER A 744 27.73 27.14 7.63
N VAL A 745 28.19 26.38 8.62
CA VAL A 745 29.08 26.88 9.69
C VAL A 745 29.94 25.74 10.21
N ALA A 746 31.23 26.06 10.48
CA ALA A 746 32.16 25.09 11.04
C ALA A 746 31.73 24.63 12.44
N ILE A 747 31.71 23.30 12.67
CA ILE A 747 31.27 22.70 13.95
C ILE A 747 32.09 23.27 15.11
N GLU A 748 33.41 23.36 14.97
CA GLU A 748 34.30 23.84 16.04
C GLU A 748 34.00 25.30 16.44
N SER A 749 33.46 26.13 15.53
CA SER A 749 33.11 27.52 15.84
C SER A 749 31.84 27.66 16.68
N ILE A 750 30.98 26.68 16.65
CA ILE A 750 29.64 26.72 17.33
C ILE A 750 29.61 25.97 18.64
N ILE A 751 30.48 24.98 18.86
CA ILE A 751 30.49 24.19 20.09
C ILE A 751 31.18 24.93 21.26
N LYS A 752 32.04 25.90 20.94
CA LYS A 752 32.80 26.68 21.92
C LYS A 752 33.60 25.78 22.88
N ASP A 753 33.33 25.88 24.19
CA ASP A 753 33.95 25.12 25.28
C ASP A 753 33.22 23.82 25.61
N LYS A 754 32.17 23.52 24.88
CA LYS A 754 31.34 22.31 25.09
C LYS A 754 31.81 21.11 24.28
N ARG A 755 31.58 19.91 24.78
CA ARG A 755 31.77 18.67 24.01
C ARG A 755 30.59 18.48 23.04
N ARG A 756 30.81 17.77 21.94
CA ARG A 756 29.82 17.50 20.90
C ARG A 756 28.56 16.78 21.43
N ASN A 757 28.69 15.98 22.49
CA ASN A 757 27.60 15.26 23.12
C ASN A 757 26.80 16.07 24.19
N GLU A 758 27.15 17.33 24.40
CA GLU A 758 26.47 18.22 25.35
C GLU A 758 25.51 19.20 24.68
N ILE A 759 25.46 19.18 23.33
CA ILE A 759 24.74 20.22 22.57
C ILE A 759 23.70 19.63 21.63
N VAL A 760 22.69 20.45 21.36
CA VAL A 760 21.71 20.25 20.31
C VAL A 760 21.66 21.48 19.41
N ILE A 761 21.55 21.24 18.11
CA ILE A 761 21.38 22.27 17.08
C ILE A 761 19.92 22.25 16.65
N ASN A 762 19.19 23.33 16.92
CA ASN A 762 17.80 23.49 16.51
C ASN A 762 17.72 24.47 15.33
N ALA A 763 17.27 24.01 14.18
CA ALA A 763 17.02 24.80 12.98
C ALA A 763 15.52 24.97 12.77
N ARG A 764 15.07 26.24 12.58
CA ARG A 764 13.64 26.59 12.44
C ARG A 764 13.45 27.52 11.26
N PHE A 765 12.54 27.18 10.37
CA PHE A 765 12.13 28.07 9.28
C PHE A 765 10.70 28.54 9.53
N ILE A 766 10.51 29.84 9.48
CA ILE A 766 9.19 30.49 9.59
C ILE A 766 8.91 31.20 8.27
N GLU A 767 7.88 30.74 7.59
CA GLU A 767 7.40 31.37 6.35
C GLU A 767 6.76 32.72 6.63
N ASN A 768 6.97 33.68 5.75
CA ASN A 768 6.37 34.99 5.90
C ASN A 768 4.83 34.92 5.99
N GLY A 769 4.28 35.57 7.04
CA GLY A 769 2.85 35.54 7.31
C GLY A 769 2.35 34.32 8.07
N LYS A 770 3.25 33.38 8.45
CA LYS A 770 2.95 32.27 9.35
C LYS A 770 3.59 32.46 10.72
N THR A 771 2.97 31.87 11.74
CA THR A 771 3.50 31.85 13.12
C THR A 771 4.16 30.49 13.43
N GLU A 772 3.73 29.44 12.75
CA GLU A 772 4.27 28.10 12.93
C GLU A 772 5.59 27.92 12.21
N ALA A 773 6.53 27.29 12.89
CA ALA A 773 7.85 26.98 12.35
C ALA A 773 7.92 25.50 11.91
N VAL A 774 8.54 25.27 10.75
CA VAL A 774 9.09 23.94 10.46
C VAL A 774 10.43 23.82 11.16
N SER A 775 10.59 22.81 12.02
CA SER A 775 11.73 22.72 12.94
C SER A 775 12.37 21.34 12.89
N ALA A 776 13.70 21.29 13.02
CA ALA A 776 14.49 20.07 13.17
C ALA A 776 15.55 20.23 14.25
N ASN A 777 15.79 19.16 15.00
CA ASN A 777 16.88 19.05 15.96
C ASN A 777 17.97 18.13 15.38
N TYR A 778 19.23 18.51 15.56
CA TYR A 778 20.38 17.73 15.11
C TYR A 778 21.39 17.56 16.25
N PHE A 779 21.91 16.32 16.38
CA PHE A 779 22.93 15.97 17.37
C PHE A 779 24.23 15.59 16.65
N LEU A 780 25.36 15.97 17.25
CA LEU A 780 26.67 15.73 16.66
C LEU A 780 27.27 14.36 17.01
N THR A 781 26.60 13.60 17.88
CA THR A 781 27.02 12.28 18.36
C THR A 781 25.82 11.33 18.37
N ARG A 782 26.09 10.04 18.53
CA ARG A 782 25.02 9.04 18.74
C ARG A 782 24.30 9.29 20.06
N TYR A 783 23.05 8.92 20.16
CA TYR A 783 22.21 9.15 21.34
C TYR A 783 22.74 8.46 22.60
N LYS A 784 23.41 7.29 22.46
CA LYS A 784 24.04 6.61 23.60
C LYS A 784 25.16 7.39 24.27
N ASP A 785 25.82 8.25 23.51
CA ASP A 785 26.96 9.04 23.99
C ASP A 785 26.50 10.36 24.65
N ILE A 786 25.20 10.69 24.58
CA ILE A 786 24.60 11.89 25.15
C ILE A 786 24.07 11.61 26.55
N ASP A 787 24.45 12.44 27.51
CA ASP A 787 23.90 12.42 28.85
C ASP A 787 22.62 13.26 28.91
N PHE A 788 21.52 12.67 28.40
CA PHE A 788 20.22 13.32 28.49
C PHE A 788 19.85 13.57 29.96
N PRO A 789 19.47 14.80 30.34
CA PRO A 789 19.07 15.10 31.70
C PRO A 789 17.82 14.33 32.06
N LYS A 790 17.69 13.97 33.33
CA LYS A 790 16.41 13.43 33.83
C LYS A 790 15.31 14.47 33.62
N THR A 791 14.29 14.10 32.86
CA THR A 791 13.20 15.01 32.47
C THR A 791 12.04 14.90 33.46
N VAL A 792 11.45 16.06 33.77
CA VAL A 792 10.13 16.15 34.43
C VAL A 792 9.23 16.88 33.45
N ILE A 793 8.32 16.13 32.82
CA ILE A 793 7.39 16.69 31.83
C ILE A 793 6.11 17.06 32.55
N THR A 794 5.81 18.36 32.63
CA THR A 794 4.51 18.82 33.11
C THR A 794 3.45 18.66 32.02
N LYS A 795 2.24 18.23 32.40
CA LYS A 795 1.11 18.05 31.49
C LYS A 795 -0.11 18.84 31.95
N LYS A 796 -0.76 19.56 31.04
CA LYS A 796 -2.05 20.23 31.24
C LYS A 796 -3.01 19.72 30.19
N THR A 797 -4.20 19.26 30.57
CA THR A 797 -5.20 18.72 29.67
C THR A 797 -6.42 19.64 29.62
N ALA A 798 -6.91 19.93 28.44
CA ALA A 798 -8.15 20.66 28.19
C ALA A 798 -9.09 19.81 27.35
N ILE A 799 -10.41 19.93 27.55
CA ILE A 799 -11.43 19.26 26.75
C ILE A 799 -11.46 19.92 25.36
N ALA A 800 -11.40 19.12 24.33
CA ALA A 800 -11.55 19.50 22.92
C ALA A 800 -12.81 18.84 22.30
N LYS A 801 -13.07 19.11 21.03
CA LYS A 801 -14.32 18.69 20.35
C LYS A 801 -14.55 17.18 20.35
N ASP A 802 -13.49 16.39 20.13
CA ASP A 802 -13.49 14.92 19.97
C ASP A 802 -12.43 14.24 20.82
N GLY A 803 -12.06 14.88 21.95
CA GLY A 803 -11.05 14.38 22.86
C GLY A 803 -10.43 15.46 23.73
N PHE A 804 -9.10 15.56 23.73
CA PHE A 804 -8.36 16.44 24.62
C PHE A 804 -7.18 17.12 23.95
N ASP A 805 -6.92 18.36 24.32
CA ASP A 805 -5.66 19.03 24.03
C ASP A 805 -4.73 18.88 25.22
N VAL A 806 -3.56 18.28 25.00
CA VAL A 806 -2.53 18.02 26.03
C VAL A 806 -1.35 18.95 25.77
N THR A 807 -1.15 19.92 26.66
CA THR A 807 0.02 20.80 26.63
C THR A 807 1.11 20.22 27.52
N LEU A 808 2.29 20.01 26.95
CA LEU A 808 3.48 19.44 27.58
C LEU A 808 4.61 20.44 27.61
N GLU A 809 5.33 20.49 28.71
CA GLU A 809 6.48 21.39 28.90
C GLU A 809 7.55 20.71 29.78
N SER A 810 8.83 20.96 29.47
CA SER A 810 9.98 20.56 30.29
C SER A 810 10.97 21.72 30.43
N SER A 811 11.59 21.84 31.59
CA SER A 811 12.64 22.84 31.82
C SER A 811 14.00 22.47 31.19
N VAL A 812 14.15 21.22 30.73
CA VAL A 812 15.33 20.70 30.05
C VAL A 812 14.94 20.03 28.76
N PHE A 813 15.88 19.76 27.87
CA PHE A 813 15.62 19.05 26.62
C PHE A 813 15.10 17.64 26.88
N ALA A 814 13.92 17.31 26.35
CA ALA A 814 13.34 15.97 26.42
C ALA A 814 13.31 15.35 25.02
N ARG A 815 14.03 14.24 24.84
CA ARG A 815 14.08 13.50 23.59
C ARG A 815 12.99 12.46 23.50
N GLY A 816 12.32 12.39 22.35
CA GLY A 816 11.42 11.30 21.98
C GLY A 816 10.19 11.17 22.89
N VAL A 817 9.56 12.31 23.23
CA VAL A 817 8.38 12.32 24.12
C VAL A 817 7.27 11.47 23.52
N PHE A 818 6.87 10.46 24.26
CA PHE A 818 5.87 9.47 23.88
C PHE A 818 4.66 9.52 24.82
N LEU A 819 3.49 9.66 24.22
CA LEU A 819 2.20 9.63 24.90
C LEU A 819 1.51 8.30 24.61
N CYS A 820 0.98 7.67 25.64
CA CYS A 820 0.14 6.47 25.48
C CYS A 820 -0.94 6.40 26.55
N ILE A 821 -1.98 5.61 26.29
CA ILE A 821 -3.04 5.27 27.23
C ILE A 821 -3.18 3.75 27.17
N ASP A 822 -2.90 3.06 28.27
CA ASP A 822 -2.92 1.61 28.32
C ASP A 822 -4.32 1.05 28.02
N GLY A 823 -4.38 0.02 27.20
CA GLY A 823 -5.59 -0.73 26.86
C GLY A 823 -6.58 -0.04 25.92
N LEU A 824 -6.29 1.17 25.42
CA LEU A 824 -7.19 1.91 24.54
C LEU A 824 -6.50 2.43 23.29
N ASP A 825 -7.21 2.35 22.17
CA ASP A 825 -6.79 2.96 20.92
C ASP A 825 -7.16 4.45 20.93
N ASN A 826 -6.14 5.30 20.90
CA ASN A 826 -6.27 6.74 20.77
C ASN A 826 -5.44 7.22 19.58
N PHE A 827 -5.87 8.30 18.94
CA PHE A 827 -5.08 8.95 17.90
C PHE A 827 -4.44 10.22 18.49
N PHE A 828 -3.13 10.33 18.31
CA PHE A 828 -2.34 11.49 18.71
C PHE A 828 -1.99 12.32 17.48
N SER A 829 -2.23 13.63 17.53
CA SER A 829 -1.87 14.53 16.43
C SER A 829 -0.37 14.61 16.19
N ASP A 830 0.45 14.35 17.21
CA ASP A 830 1.89 14.09 17.12
C ASP A 830 2.33 13.17 18.27
N ASN A 831 3.44 12.43 18.07
CA ASN A 831 4.01 11.57 19.08
C ASN A 831 5.50 11.33 18.81
N TYR A 832 6.27 10.85 19.80
CA TYR A 832 7.72 10.61 19.70
C TYR A 832 8.53 11.86 19.32
N PHE A 833 8.06 13.05 19.69
CA PHE A 833 8.70 14.33 19.37
C PHE A 833 9.67 14.78 20.47
N ASP A 834 10.44 15.82 20.19
CA ASP A 834 11.34 16.44 21.15
C ASP A 834 10.69 17.69 21.77
N LEU A 835 10.88 17.88 23.09
CA LEU A 835 10.57 19.14 23.76
C LEU A 835 11.83 19.96 23.98
N LEU A 836 11.81 21.20 23.49
CA LEU A 836 12.84 22.19 23.79
C LEU A 836 12.61 22.77 25.19
N PRO A 837 13.69 23.15 25.92
CA PRO A 837 13.56 23.70 27.27
C PRO A 837 12.66 24.94 27.31
N ASN A 838 11.62 24.88 28.17
CA ASN A 838 10.64 25.95 28.39
C ASN A 838 9.84 26.37 27.13
N GLU A 839 9.74 25.49 26.12
CA GLU A 839 8.89 25.69 24.95
C GLU A 839 7.73 24.69 25.00
N PRO A 840 6.52 25.11 25.38
CA PRO A 840 5.38 24.18 25.46
C PRO A 840 4.92 23.71 24.09
N VAL A 841 4.50 22.44 24.02
CA VAL A 841 3.91 21.81 22.81
C VAL A 841 2.53 21.30 23.17
N THR A 842 1.54 21.59 22.34
CA THR A 842 0.17 21.07 22.52
C THR A 842 -0.11 19.99 21.49
N ILE A 843 -0.55 18.83 21.97
CA ILE A 843 -0.93 17.66 21.19
C ILE A 843 -2.42 17.44 21.33
N HIS A 844 -3.12 17.34 20.21
CA HIS A 844 -4.52 16.90 20.20
C HIS A 844 -4.60 15.38 20.29
N VAL A 845 -5.46 14.86 21.17
CA VAL A 845 -5.68 13.42 21.36
C VAL A 845 -7.16 13.12 21.18
N THR A 846 -7.50 12.38 20.13
CA THR A 846 -8.86 11.85 19.95
C THR A 846 -9.09 10.71 20.93
N SER A 847 -10.07 10.84 21.81
CA SER A 847 -10.35 9.86 22.85
C SER A 847 -11.82 9.93 23.30
N SER A 848 -12.38 8.76 23.62
CA SER A 848 -13.75 8.62 24.16
C SER A 848 -13.82 8.60 25.67
N LEU A 849 -12.69 8.72 26.38
CA LEU A 849 -12.64 8.69 27.84
C LEU A 849 -13.27 9.93 28.47
N SER A 850 -13.74 9.80 29.68
CA SER A 850 -14.01 10.97 30.52
C SER A 850 -12.69 11.69 30.88
N LYS A 851 -12.76 13.00 31.17
CA LYS A 851 -11.56 13.77 31.54
C LYS A 851 -10.80 13.17 32.73
N ALA A 852 -11.51 12.70 33.75
CA ALA A 852 -10.90 12.12 34.92
C ALA A 852 -10.16 10.79 34.61
N GLU A 853 -10.72 9.96 33.74
CA GLU A 853 -10.10 8.72 33.31
C GLU A 853 -8.91 9.01 32.40
N PHE A 854 -9.04 9.96 31.46
CA PHE A 854 -7.97 10.39 30.57
C PHE A 854 -6.75 10.90 31.36
N ASP A 855 -6.98 11.83 32.33
CA ASP A 855 -5.90 12.41 33.13
C ASP A 855 -5.17 11.34 33.96
N ARG A 856 -5.91 10.34 34.44
CA ARG A 856 -5.36 9.23 35.25
C ARG A 856 -4.56 8.25 34.41
N GLN A 857 -5.01 7.96 33.16
CA GLN A 857 -4.43 6.91 32.34
C GLN A 857 -3.36 7.41 31.36
N LEU A 858 -3.37 8.72 31.02
CA LEU A 858 -2.38 9.28 30.12
C LEU A 858 -0.98 9.18 30.71
N GLN A 859 -0.15 8.37 30.10
CA GLN A 859 1.28 8.25 30.37
C GLN A 859 2.06 9.14 29.41
N VAL A 860 3.12 9.75 29.90
CA VAL A 860 4.06 10.55 29.13
C VAL A 860 5.46 10.15 29.55
N ILE A 861 6.25 9.64 28.64
CA ILE A 861 7.64 9.25 28.88
C ILE A 861 8.57 9.93 27.88
N SER A 862 9.85 9.93 28.18
CA SER A 862 10.93 10.38 27.31
C SER A 862 12.09 9.38 27.35
N ILE A 863 13.14 9.62 26.57
CA ILE A 863 14.32 8.74 26.54
C ILE A 863 14.94 8.54 27.93
N SER A 864 14.89 9.54 28.81
CA SER A 864 15.44 9.47 30.16
C SER A 864 14.73 8.45 31.08
N ASP A 865 13.52 8.01 30.69
CA ASP A 865 12.73 7.03 31.44
C ASP A 865 12.99 5.59 30.94
N ALA A 866 13.74 5.44 29.86
CA ALA A 866 14.03 4.15 29.25
C ALA A 866 15.38 3.53 29.69
N TYR A 867 16.19 4.31 30.46
CA TYR A 867 17.53 3.92 30.91
C TYR A 867 17.61 3.72 32.41
#